data_dff4d90c593a37079f82473126fde219
#
_entry.id   dff4d90c593a37079f82473126fde219
#
_cell.length_a   1.000
_cell.length_b   1.000
_cell.length_c   1.000
_cell.angle_alpha   90.00
_cell.angle_beta   90.00
_cell.angle_gamma   90.00
#
_symmetry.space_group_name_H-M   'P 1'
#
loop_
_entity.id
_entity.type
_entity.pdbx_description
1 polymer ?
#
loop_
_entity_poly.entity_id
_entity_poly.type
_entity_poly.pdbx_seq_one_letter_code
_entity_poly.pdbx_strand_id
1 'polypeptide(L)'
;MRQLTLVLAALVCLAGEPAGQSAQPADPVAALLGRIEAALLDSNPDRYMALLSSLADRESAALFAEGMASPGLTRVVIRERDRVELAGTLPGEGYRLLVEVLRETGQRATLNTWRLDVRRRGSDALDWGVVSQELLTTLRGLYRLTLNTRHQFTARDLVVVSEDVKLTVPEATVFTAETENGPTAYVILGRGDMTFSPAPKGERTQLRVISGAEVLQTPFDGTFVRVHPATASSRITAREMVERPVDPRDLKRAEEMFRHEAAKSFGLDLGDLSADSWSLLPLPGDLLAEIRTRRFETLTYTKSSNEVEDVTLFDRRQRRNLSVYSSRDHLARYGRSYHEDEESEYAVRWYDVNVIYNPARRLLQGQTRLAIETTASSANTLKIRLADPLVVESIVSPEFGRLLSVRVRRQNTIVINLPTTVIKGYRLELVVTYSGTLEPQEIDRESVAVSAPQVPEQPTEEEVPLEESYLFSNRSYWYAQALTLGYAPARITVTVPEPWSVIASGEFESVAPPPGPAPRGPRLRQFTFVASQPVRYLAFLVGRFTEPRVETLSLKHIEESLLASRQPGVYYDELTLRVQTNPRQRQRGREVLRTTVNIVRFYTSLVGDFPYSALSVGVVERRLPGGHSPPYLSMVATPGPGSTLRWGDDPAALPNFPDFFAAHELAHQWWGQAVGWKNYHEHWLSEGFAQYFAALWAERSLGRGVFGSIIRSMQQWSVQESDQGPVYLGYRIGHFKGDSRLFRAVIYNKGAMVLHMLRRLVGDEAFFAGIRRYYNTWRFAKAGTDDFRRAVEAESGMDLGRFFERWIYGDTLPQVTFTSRLEQKDGADLAVLRFEQSGEIFDFAVTVTFEYPDNSTTSTVVKVTDRVVEARVPVKGRPRRIDANRDQATVGVFR
;
A
#
# COMPACT_ATOMS: atom_id res chain seq x y z
N MET A 1 9.14 -2.03 34.39
CA MET A 1 8.51 -3.36 34.24
C MET A 1 7.35 -3.66 35.20
N ARG A 2 6.98 -2.80 36.14
CA ARG A 2 5.84 -3.03 37.07
C ARG A 2 4.59 -2.17 36.81
N GLN A 3 4.61 -1.22 35.91
CA GLN A 3 3.46 -0.33 35.59
C GLN A 3 2.66 -0.72 34.33
N LEU A 4 3.14 -1.66 33.54
CA LEU A 4 2.44 -2.09 32.31
C LEU A 4 1.30 -3.10 32.51
N THR A 5 1.17 -3.70 33.71
CA THR A 5 0.19 -4.77 33.97
C THR A 5 -1.21 -4.24 34.38
N LEU A 6 -1.36 -2.95 34.65
CA LEU A 6 -2.62 -2.38 35.15
C LEU A 6 -3.59 -1.88 34.06
N VAL A 7 -3.14 -1.62 32.84
CA VAL A 7 -4.00 -1.10 31.78
C VAL A 7 -4.82 -2.19 31.06
N LEU A 8 -4.36 -3.44 31.08
CA LEU A 8 -5.11 -4.56 30.49
C LEU A 8 -6.29 -5.05 31.34
N ALA A 9 -6.33 -4.73 32.63
CA ALA A 9 -7.37 -5.20 33.55
C ALA A 9 -8.68 -4.37 33.53
N ALA A 10 -8.65 -3.15 32.99
CA ALA A 10 -9.81 -2.24 32.98
C ALA A 10 -10.80 -2.43 31.83
N LEU A 11 -10.43 -3.18 30.80
CA LEU A 11 -11.22 -3.29 29.54
C LEU A 11 -12.17 -4.50 29.45
N VAL A 12 -12.29 -5.33 30.51
CA VAL A 12 -13.16 -6.55 30.49
C VAL A 12 -14.53 -6.35 31.15
N CYS A 13 -14.86 -5.18 31.68
CA CYS A 13 -16.07 -4.97 32.48
C CYS A 13 -17.13 -4.12 31.79
N LEU A 14 -17.60 -4.44 30.57
CA LEU A 14 -18.82 -3.83 30.02
C LEU A 14 -19.66 -4.84 29.24
N ALA A 15 -20.33 -5.74 29.98
CA ALA A 15 -21.56 -6.41 29.55
C ALA A 15 -22.33 -6.85 30.82
N GLY A 16 -22.95 -5.92 31.49
CA GLY A 16 -23.95 -6.14 32.53
C GLY A 16 -25.22 -5.36 32.20
N GLU A 17 -26.36 -6.01 32.34
CA GLU A 17 -27.72 -5.47 32.11
C GLU A 17 -28.00 -4.18 32.88
N PRO A 18 -28.94 -3.33 32.43
CA PRO A 18 -29.22 -2.04 33.07
C PRO A 18 -29.99 -2.23 34.40
N ALA A 19 -29.27 -2.22 35.47
CA ALA A 19 -29.88 -1.97 36.80
C ALA A 19 -29.89 -0.45 37.02
N GLY A 20 -31.00 0.05 37.55
CA GLY A 20 -31.43 1.44 37.71
C GLY A 20 -30.32 2.47 37.88
N GLN A 21 -30.41 3.56 37.15
CA GLN A 21 -29.58 4.76 37.24
C GLN A 21 -29.70 5.35 38.66
N SER A 22 -28.79 4.96 39.57
CA SER A 22 -28.38 5.84 40.66
C SER A 22 -27.51 6.92 40.04
N ALA A 23 -27.87 8.21 40.19
CA ALA A 23 -27.07 9.33 39.74
C ALA A 23 -25.63 9.17 40.28
N GLN A 24 -24.67 8.90 39.40
CA GLN A 24 -23.27 8.97 39.77
C GLN A 24 -22.97 10.38 40.31
N PRO A 25 -22.25 10.52 41.43
CA PRO A 25 -21.85 11.83 41.90
C PRO A 25 -21.10 12.55 40.75
N ALA A 26 -21.51 13.79 40.47
CA ALA A 26 -20.91 14.58 39.40
C ALA A 26 -19.38 14.66 39.59
N ASP A 27 -18.61 14.28 38.60
CA ASP A 27 -17.13 14.34 38.65
C ASP A 27 -16.71 15.81 38.81
N PRO A 28 -16.11 16.19 39.96
CA PRO A 28 -15.77 17.57 40.25
C PRO A 28 -14.68 18.14 39.33
N VAL A 29 -13.82 17.27 38.73
CA VAL A 29 -12.81 17.64 37.75
C VAL A 29 -13.50 18.00 36.42
N ALA A 30 -14.47 17.20 35.99
CA ALA A 30 -15.26 17.51 34.79
C ALA A 30 -16.02 18.83 34.95
N ALA A 31 -16.55 19.12 36.14
CA ALA A 31 -17.18 20.41 36.44
C ALA A 31 -16.16 21.58 36.40
N LEU A 32 -14.91 21.39 36.85
CA LEU A 32 -13.85 22.38 36.71
C LEU A 32 -13.52 22.65 35.21
N LEU A 33 -13.37 21.60 34.42
CA LEU A 33 -13.10 21.72 32.99
C LEU A 33 -14.23 22.51 32.26
N GLY A 34 -15.49 22.25 32.57
CA GLY A 34 -16.63 23.00 32.06
C GLY A 34 -16.59 24.51 32.45
N ARG A 35 -16.12 24.83 33.66
CA ARG A 35 -15.89 26.23 34.08
C ARG A 35 -14.75 26.88 33.31
N ILE A 36 -13.71 26.14 33.02
CA ILE A 36 -12.59 26.61 32.15
C ILE A 36 -13.10 26.85 30.73
N GLU A 37 -13.90 25.94 30.15
CA GLU A 37 -14.54 26.17 28.83
C GLU A 37 -15.33 27.48 28.80
N ALA A 38 -16.16 27.72 29.81
CA ALA A 38 -16.96 28.93 29.90
C ALA A 38 -16.09 30.22 30.04
N ALA A 39 -15.05 30.17 30.88
CA ALA A 39 -14.13 31.30 31.04
C ALA A 39 -13.40 31.67 29.76
N LEU A 40 -12.97 30.67 28.98
CA LEU A 40 -12.34 30.89 27.68
C LEU A 40 -13.32 31.42 26.64
N LEU A 41 -14.53 30.86 26.58
CA LEU A 41 -15.56 31.28 25.62
C LEU A 41 -15.92 32.76 25.81
N ASP A 42 -15.99 33.22 27.07
CA ASP A 42 -16.22 34.63 27.40
C ASP A 42 -15.01 35.52 27.08
N SER A 43 -13.87 34.95 26.70
CA SER A 43 -12.61 35.65 26.46
C SER A 43 -12.19 36.57 27.61
N ASN A 44 -12.52 36.16 28.85
CA ASN A 44 -12.27 36.92 30.06
C ASN A 44 -11.18 36.27 30.93
N PRO A 45 -9.94 36.78 30.93
CA PRO A 45 -8.84 36.26 31.73
C PRO A 45 -9.14 36.22 33.25
N ASP A 46 -9.90 37.17 33.78
CA ASP A 46 -10.21 37.26 35.21
C ASP A 46 -11.08 36.08 35.68
N ARG A 47 -11.99 35.60 34.80
CA ARG A 47 -12.77 34.38 35.11
C ARG A 47 -11.90 33.14 35.20
N TYR A 48 -10.86 33.02 34.37
CA TYR A 48 -9.90 31.93 34.45
C TYR A 48 -9.07 32.08 35.74
N MET A 49 -8.62 33.30 36.08
CA MET A 49 -7.86 33.58 37.31
C MET A 49 -8.65 33.22 38.56
N ALA A 50 -9.99 33.29 38.54
CA ALA A 50 -10.85 32.89 39.66
C ALA A 50 -10.90 31.36 39.88
N LEU A 51 -10.52 30.59 38.88
CA LEU A 51 -10.46 29.12 38.96
C LEU A 51 -9.14 28.59 39.52
N LEU A 52 -8.18 29.46 39.80
CA LEU A 52 -6.87 29.06 40.33
C LEU A 52 -6.95 28.57 41.77
N SER A 53 -6.12 27.61 42.15
CA SER A 53 -5.82 27.28 43.51
C SER A 53 -4.97 28.38 44.17
N SER A 54 -5.01 28.48 45.52
CA SER A 54 -4.10 29.36 46.27
C SER A 54 -2.61 29.01 46.07
N LEU A 55 -2.32 27.81 45.57
CA LEU A 55 -0.96 27.34 45.31
C LEU A 55 -0.49 27.65 43.87
N ALA A 56 -1.32 28.28 43.05
CA ALA A 56 -0.97 28.54 41.68
C ALA A 56 -0.03 29.75 41.56
N ASP A 57 0.91 29.66 40.61
CA ASP A 57 1.67 30.82 40.14
C ASP A 57 0.75 31.72 39.31
N ARG A 58 0.36 32.84 39.94
CA ARG A 58 -0.61 33.77 39.36
C ARG A 58 -0.05 34.54 38.16
N GLU A 59 1.24 34.79 38.12
CA GLU A 59 1.88 35.49 36.99
C GLU A 59 1.90 34.61 35.76
N SER A 60 2.38 33.37 35.91
CA SER A 60 2.35 32.37 34.85
C SER A 60 0.92 32.07 34.35
N ALA A 61 -0.05 32.00 35.30
CA ALA A 61 -1.45 31.76 34.93
C ALA A 61 -2.10 32.95 34.20
N ALA A 62 -1.73 34.20 34.55
CA ALA A 62 -2.21 35.37 33.84
C ALA A 62 -1.71 35.41 32.39
N LEU A 63 -0.41 35.14 32.17
CA LEU A 63 0.18 35.05 30.82
C LEU A 63 -0.46 33.98 29.99
N PHE A 64 -0.74 32.82 30.62
CA PHE A 64 -1.44 31.71 29.96
C PHE A 64 -2.87 32.11 29.56
N ALA A 65 -3.61 32.71 30.48
CA ALA A 65 -4.99 33.15 30.26
C ALA A 65 -5.08 34.19 29.14
N GLU A 66 -4.18 35.18 29.16
CA GLU A 66 -4.08 36.20 28.10
C GLU A 66 -3.74 35.57 26.74
N GLY A 67 -2.79 34.61 26.71
CA GLY A 67 -2.40 33.92 25.49
C GLY A 67 -3.51 32.98 24.93
N MET A 68 -4.42 32.56 25.80
CA MET A 68 -5.56 31.69 25.41
C MET A 68 -6.83 32.50 25.11
N ALA A 69 -6.95 33.68 25.62
CA ALA A 69 -8.05 34.59 25.30
C ALA A 69 -7.94 35.05 23.82
N SER A 70 -8.97 34.79 23.07
CA SER A 70 -9.04 35.21 21.65
C SER A 70 -10.36 35.89 21.40
N PRO A 71 -10.38 37.14 20.92
CA PRO A 71 -11.62 37.84 20.58
C PRO A 71 -12.41 37.03 19.54
N GLY A 72 -13.74 36.93 19.72
CA GLY A 72 -14.62 36.31 18.75
C GLY A 72 -14.62 34.74 18.78
N LEU A 73 -14.25 34.15 19.91
CA LEU A 73 -14.45 32.70 20.10
C LEU A 73 -15.95 32.38 20.04
N THR A 74 -16.31 31.44 19.20
CA THR A 74 -17.70 30.98 19.00
C THR A 74 -17.99 29.68 19.71
N ARG A 75 -16.95 28.90 19.98
CA ARG A 75 -17.03 27.60 20.67
C ARG A 75 -15.70 27.24 21.29
N VAL A 76 -15.73 26.65 22.46
CA VAL A 76 -14.61 26.00 23.15
C VAL A 76 -15.06 24.62 23.59
N VAL A 77 -14.24 23.62 23.37
CA VAL A 77 -14.47 22.25 23.82
C VAL A 77 -13.21 21.73 24.46
N ILE A 78 -13.30 21.27 25.72
CA ILE A 78 -12.20 20.62 26.44
C ILE A 78 -12.53 19.15 26.65
N ARG A 79 -11.62 18.27 26.28
CA ARG A 79 -11.75 16.84 26.50
C ARG A 79 -10.56 16.33 27.30
N GLU A 80 -10.86 15.73 28.45
CA GLU A 80 -9.88 15.02 29.24
C GLU A 80 -9.44 13.76 28.47
N ARG A 81 -8.11 13.59 28.37
CA ARG A 81 -7.49 12.45 27.68
C ARG A 81 -6.76 11.51 28.61
N ASP A 82 -6.27 12.07 29.73
CA ASP A 82 -5.55 11.29 30.74
C ASP A 82 -5.67 11.97 32.10
N ARG A 83 -5.69 11.16 33.17
CA ARG A 83 -5.76 11.61 34.58
C ARG A 83 -4.87 10.74 35.42
N VAL A 84 -3.88 11.32 36.04
CA VAL A 84 -3.01 10.64 37.01
C VAL A 84 -3.00 11.39 38.36
N GLU A 85 -2.81 10.70 39.47
CA GLU A 85 -2.70 11.34 40.75
C GLU A 85 -1.48 12.29 40.79
N LEU A 86 -1.69 13.48 41.34
CA LEU A 86 -0.65 14.49 41.45
C LEU A 86 0.31 14.11 42.61
N ALA A 87 1.59 14.03 42.32
CA ALA A 87 2.61 13.70 43.29
C ALA A 87 2.60 14.70 44.48
N GLY A 88 2.66 14.22 45.69
CA GLY A 88 2.65 15.05 46.92
C GLY A 88 1.26 15.49 47.36
N THR A 89 0.19 14.91 46.85
CA THR A 89 -1.18 15.05 47.36
C THR A 89 -1.67 13.74 47.98
N LEU A 90 -2.69 13.81 48.84
CA LEU A 90 -3.39 12.61 49.27
C LEU A 90 -4.20 12.02 48.10
N PRO A 91 -4.41 10.68 48.08
CA PRO A 91 -5.21 10.05 47.04
C PRO A 91 -6.59 10.70 46.89
N GLY A 92 -6.95 11.08 45.66
CA GLY A 92 -8.20 11.76 45.36
C GLY A 92 -8.24 13.26 45.64
N GLU A 93 -7.16 13.91 46.07
CA GLU A 93 -7.11 15.35 46.38
C GLU A 93 -6.40 16.20 45.33
N GLY A 94 -5.70 15.59 44.36
CA GLY A 94 -5.04 16.27 43.28
C GLY A 94 -4.78 15.40 42.07
N TYR A 95 -4.93 15.95 40.90
CA TYR A 95 -4.69 15.24 39.66
C TYR A 95 -3.86 16.06 38.69
N ARG A 96 -3.04 15.37 37.90
CA ARG A 96 -2.45 15.87 36.68
C ARG A 96 -3.31 15.40 35.51
N LEU A 97 -3.84 16.33 34.77
CA LEU A 97 -4.70 16.09 33.61
C LEU A 97 -3.94 16.38 32.34
N LEU A 98 -4.18 15.59 31.33
CA LEU A 98 -3.90 15.93 29.94
C LEU A 98 -5.23 16.21 29.25
N VAL A 99 -5.38 17.38 28.66
CA VAL A 99 -6.61 17.79 28.00
C VAL A 99 -6.35 18.27 26.58
N GLU A 100 -7.27 17.96 25.68
CA GLU A 100 -7.32 18.54 24.35
C GLU A 100 -8.37 19.66 24.32
N VAL A 101 -7.99 20.80 23.74
CA VAL A 101 -8.79 22.01 23.73
C VAL A 101 -8.97 22.50 22.31
N LEU A 102 -10.19 22.37 21.79
CA LEU A 102 -10.61 22.94 20.51
C LEU A 102 -11.16 24.35 20.78
N ARG A 103 -10.61 25.34 20.08
CA ARG A 103 -11.09 26.74 20.11
C ARG A 103 -11.50 27.16 18.72
N GLU A 104 -12.76 27.52 18.53
CA GLU A 104 -13.31 27.94 17.25
C GLU A 104 -13.52 29.46 17.24
N THR A 105 -13.07 30.09 16.15
CA THR A 105 -13.26 31.52 15.89
C THR A 105 -13.83 31.65 14.47
N GLY A 106 -15.12 31.84 14.35
CA GLY A 106 -15.79 31.90 13.07
C GLY A 106 -15.60 30.60 12.26
N GLN A 107 -14.85 30.66 11.19
CA GLN A 107 -14.55 29.52 10.31
C GLN A 107 -13.22 28.82 10.62
N ARG A 108 -12.50 29.27 11.64
CA ARG A 108 -11.19 28.70 12.02
C ARG A 108 -11.29 27.92 13.32
N ALA A 109 -10.40 26.99 13.48
CA ALA A 109 -10.13 26.39 14.76
C ALA A 109 -8.64 26.24 15.03
N THR A 110 -8.34 26.19 16.32
CA THR A 110 -7.03 25.80 16.85
C THR A 110 -7.25 24.67 17.83
N LEU A 111 -6.46 23.63 17.69
CA LEU A 111 -6.48 22.49 18.58
C LEU A 111 -5.19 22.49 19.41
N ASN A 112 -5.34 22.48 20.73
CA ASN A 112 -4.25 22.52 21.68
C ASN A 112 -4.25 21.27 22.57
N THR A 113 -3.09 20.87 23.04
CA THR A 113 -2.95 19.94 24.17
C THR A 113 -2.37 20.70 25.36
N TRP A 114 -3.05 20.61 26.49
CA TRP A 114 -2.60 21.20 27.74
C TRP A 114 -2.34 20.15 28.80
N ARG A 115 -1.36 20.44 29.66
CA ARG A 115 -1.16 19.77 30.95
C ARG A 115 -1.72 20.67 32.03
N LEU A 116 -2.65 20.17 32.84
CA LEU A 116 -3.23 20.89 33.95
C LEU A 116 -2.98 20.09 35.26
N ASP A 117 -2.34 20.69 36.27
CA ASP A 117 -2.35 20.18 37.62
C ASP A 117 -3.51 20.83 38.33
N VAL A 118 -4.41 20.02 38.87
CA VAL A 118 -5.62 20.48 39.55
C VAL A 118 -5.70 19.90 40.97
N ARG A 119 -6.25 20.65 41.91
CA ARG A 119 -6.32 20.24 43.30
C ARG A 119 -7.63 20.75 43.96
N ARG A 120 -8.13 19.98 44.94
CA ARG A 120 -9.23 20.42 45.77
C ARG A 120 -8.82 21.64 46.62
N ARG A 121 -9.66 22.71 46.65
CA ARG A 121 -9.34 23.99 47.32
C ARG A 121 -9.73 24.04 48.77
N GLY A 122 -10.59 23.16 49.26
CA GLY A 122 -11.06 23.18 50.65
C GLY A 122 -11.72 21.87 51.06
N SER A 123 -12.58 21.90 52.04
CA SER A 123 -13.34 20.76 52.53
C SER A 123 -14.50 20.34 51.64
N ASP A 124 -14.94 21.24 50.73
CA ASP A 124 -15.96 20.91 49.74
C ASP A 124 -15.36 20.01 48.66
N ALA A 125 -15.96 18.84 48.48
CA ALA A 125 -15.52 17.85 47.47
C ALA A 125 -15.67 18.33 46.04
N LEU A 126 -16.50 19.33 45.80
CA LEU A 126 -16.77 19.92 44.46
C LEU A 126 -15.92 21.14 44.13
N ASP A 127 -15.22 21.72 45.12
CA ASP A 127 -14.41 22.90 44.90
C ASP A 127 -12.95 22.57 44.52
N TRP A 128 -12.71 22.57 43.21
CA TRP A 128 -11.41 22.29 42.62
C TRP A 128 -10.84 23.53 41.92
N GLY A 129 -9.50 23.67 41.94
CA GLY A 129 -8.80 24.75 41.27
C GLY A 129 -7.54 24.31 40.56
N VAL A 130 -7.14 25.07 39.56
CA VAL A 130 -5.92 24.87 38.77
C VAL A 130 -4.70 25.30 39.59
N VAL A 131 -3.70 24.43 39.70
CA VAL A 131 -2.40 24.68 40.36
C VAL A 131 -1.36 25.10 39.34
N SER A 132 -1.30 24.39 38.21
CA SER A 132 -0.39 24.74 37.12
C SER A 132 -1.04 24.45 35.78
N GLN A 133 -0.61 25.15 34.75
CA GLN A 133 -1.05 24.97 33.38
C GLN A 133 0.14 25.09 32.41
N GLU A 134 0.15 24.26 31.42
CA GLU A 134 1.21 24.22 30.42
C GLU A 134 0.61 23.91 29.05
N LEU A 135 0.94 24.74 28.05
CA LEU A 135 0.63 24.46 26.65
C LEU A 135 1.69 23.54 26.07
N LEU A 136 1.30 22.30 25.70
CA LEU A 136 2.23 21.31 25.16
C LEU A 136 2.34 21.40 23.65
N THR A 137 1.21 21.41 22.95
CA THR A 137 1.18 21.45 21.48
C THR A 137 0.07 22.33 20.95
N THR A 138 0.24 22.80 19.72
CA THR A 138 -0.74 23.61 19.00
C THR A 138 -0.81 23.13 17.54
N LEU A 139 -1.99 22.71 17.09
CA LEU A 139 -2.32 22.51 15.68
C LEU A 139 -3.16 23.69 15.20
N ARG A 140 -2.64 24.41 14.21
CA ARG A 140 -3.28 25.57 13.58
C ARG A 140 -3.67 25.26 12.13
N GLY A 141 -4.39 26.17 11.49
CA GLY A 141 -4.73 26.04 10.09
C GLY A 141 -5.93 25.14 9.81
N LEU A 142 -6.75 24.89 10.83
CA LEU A 142 -8.03 24.19 10.67
C LEU A 142 -9.09 25.18 10.20
N TYR A 143 -9.77 24.84 9.10
CA TYR A 143 -10.82 25.68 8.51
C TYR A 143 -12.11 24.86 8.37
N ARG A 144 -13.21 25.44 8.76
CA ARG A 144 -14.56 24.95 8.42
C ARG A 144 -15.01 25.69 7.18
N LEU A 145 -14.98 25.03 6.04
CA LEU A 145 -15.41 25.62 4.80
C LEU A 145 -16.94 25.77 4.77
N THR A 146 -17.39 26.97 4.46
CA THR A 146 -18.82 27.28 4.22
C THR A 146 -18.96 27.99 2.89
N LEU A 147 -19.96 27.55 2.11
CA LEU A 147 -20.27 28.21 0.86
C LEU A 147 -20.75 29.64 1.14
N ASN A 148 -20.24 30.63 0.43
CA ASN A 148 -20.74 31.99 0.49
C ASN A 148 -22.07 32.07 -0.26
N THR A 149 -23.18 32.14 0.52
CA THR A 149 -24.55 32.16 -0.01
C THR A 149 -25.04 33.59 -0.33
N ARG A 150 -24.23 34.61 -0.06
CA ARG A 150 -24.59 36.03 -0.26
C ARG A 150 -24.12 36.57 -1.59
N HIS A 151 -23.10 35.95 -2.21
CA HIS A 151 -22.50 36.43 -3.42
C HIS A 151 -22.54 35.33 -4.50
N GLN A 152 -23.06 35.72 -5.65
CA GLN A 152 -23.08 34.90 -6.85
C GLN A 152 -22.39 35.68 -7.96
N PHE A 153 -21.51 34.98 -8.70
CA PHE A 153 -20.82 35.57 -9.84
C PHE A 153 -21.29 34.89 -11.12
N THR A 154 -21.45 35.69 -12.18
CA THR A 154 -21.59 35.19 -13.54
C THR A 154 -20.25 35.38 -14.25
N ALA A 155 -19.70 34.33 -14.83
CA ALA A 155 -18.43 34.37 -15.54
C ALA A 155 -18.61 33.98 -17.02
N ARG A 156 -17.90 34.70 -17.91
CA ARG A 156 -17.84 34.37 -19.34
C ARG A 156 -16.44 33.84 -19.69
N ASP A 157 -16.41 32.83 -20.56
CA ASP A 157 -15.17 32.16 -20.99
C ASP A 157 -14.29 31.77 -19.78
N LEU A 158 -14.92 31.12 -18.78
CA LEU A 158 -14.21 30.67 -17.58
C LEU A 158 -13.35 29.47 -17.95
N VAL A 159 -12.09 29.50 -17.49
CA VAL A 159 -11.11 28.44 -17.69
C VAL A 159 -10.46 28.05 -16.36
N VAL A 160 -10.41 26.75 -16.07
CA VAL A 160 -9.61 26.18 -15.00
C VAL A 160 -8.49 25.37 -15.63
N VAL A 161 -7.24 25.65 -15.26
CA VAL A 161 -6.04 24.97 -15.81
C VAL A 161 -5.15 24.47 -14.70
N SER A 162 -4.73 23.22 -14.83
CA SER A 162 -3.68 22.66 -13.99
C SER A 162 -2.97 21.53 -14.75
N GLU A 163 -1.66 21.65 -14.95
CA GLU A 163 -0.85 20.72 -15.74
C GLU A 163 -1.54 20.34 -17.09
N ASP A 164 -1.92 19.08 -17.21
CA ASP A 164 -2.47 18.49 -18.43
C ASP A 164 -4.02 18.51 -18.46
N VAL A 165 -4.69 19.16 -17.48
CA VAL A 165 -6.14 19.34 -17.48
C VAL A 165 -6.53 20.76 -17.79
N LYS A 166 -7.56 20.91 -18.61
CA LYS A 166 -8.22 22.18 -18.91
C LYS A 166 -9.72 21.99 -18.88
N LEU A 167 -10.39 22.83 -18.06
CA LEU A 167 -11.84 22.93 -18.03
C LEU A 167 -12.24 24.27 -18.66
N THR A 168 -13.18 24.29 -19.59
CA THR A 168 -13.67 25.51 -20.24
C THR A 168 -15.18 25.59 -20.10
N VAL A 169 -15.69 26.72 -19.60
CA VAL A 169 -17.12 26.98 -19.45
C VAL A 169 -17.44 28.31 -20.09
N PRO A 170 -18.18 28.33 -21.23
CA PRO A 170 -18.52 29.60 -21.92
C PRO A 170 -19.33 30.56 -21.06
N GLU A 171 -20.31 30.04 -20.34
CA GLU A 171 -21.12 30.80 -19.38
C GLU A 171 -21.26 29.99 -18.08
N ALA A 172 -20.77 30.54 -16.97
CA ALA A 172 -20.75 29.90 -15.66
C ALA A 172 -21.41 30.75 -14.58
N THR A 173 -22.11 30.09 -13.66
CA THR A 173 -22.47 30.64 -12.36
C THR A 173 -21.45 30.13 -11.34
N VAL A 174 -20.84 31.04 -10.56
CA VAL A 174 -19.77 30.71 -9.63
C VAL A 174 -20.16 31.14 -8.21
N PHE A 175 -20.00 30.20 -7.26
CA PHE A 175 -20.04 30.46 -5.83
C PHE A 175 -18.69 30.12 -5.21
N THR A 176 -18.30 30.85 -4.18
CA THR A 176 -17.01 30.68 -3.50
C THR A 176 -17.19 30.18 -2.07
N ALA A 177 -16.17 29.50 -1.56
CA ALA A 177 -15.95 29.33 -0.12
C ALA A 177 -14.60 29.97 0.22
N GLU A 178 -14.65 30.93 1.13
CA GLU A 178 -13.55 31.84 1.36
C GLU A 178 -12.89 31.59 2.73
N THR A 179 -11.61 31.92 2.80
CA THR A 179 -10.88 32.16 4.03
C THR A 179 -10.48 33.64 4.09
N GLU A 180 -9.91 34.10 5.20
CA GLU A 180 -9.38 35.47 5.27
C GLU A 180 -8.29 35.77 4.23
N ASN A 181 -7.63 34.71 3.70
CA ASN A 181 -6.60 34.84 2.66
C ASN A 181 -7.20 34.82 1.24
N GLY A 182 -8.53 34.78 1.13
CA GLY A 182 -9.26 34.72 -0.12
C GLY A 182 -9.95 33.36 -0.39
N PRO A 183 -10.56 33.22 -1.56
CA PRO A 183 -11.29 32.04 -1.94
C PRO A 183 -10.36 30.82 -2.06
N THR A 184 -10.75 29.70 -1.43
CA THR A 184 -10.04 28.42 -1.50
C THR A 184 -10.87 27.29 -2.12
N ALA A 185 -12.19 27.50 -2.27
CA ALA A 185 -13.06 26.59 -2.98
C ALA A 185 -14.03 27.32 -3.89
N TYR A 186 -14.33 26.72 -5.02
CA TYR A 186 -15.22 27.25 -6.05
C TYR A 186 -16.22 26.17 -6.45
N VAL A 187 -17.52 26.53 -6.48
CA VAL A 187 -18.56 25.75 -7.15
C VAL A 187 -18.86 26.47 -8.46
N ILE A 188 -18.57 25.83 -9.56
CA ILE A 188 -18.76 26.35 -10.91
C ILE A 188 -19.88 25.54 -11.56
N LEU A 189 -21.03 26.18 -11.79
CA LEU A 189 -22.18 25.60 -12.45
C LEU A 189 -22.24 26.11 -13.90
N GLY A 190 -22.39 25.23 -14.85
CA GLY A 190 -22.45 25.58 -16.27
C GLY A 190 -22.07 24.38 -17.14
N ARG A 191 -22.52 24.40 -18.37
CA ARG A 191 -22.08 23.39 -19.35
C ARG A 191 -20.70 23.77 -19.89
N GLY A 192 -19.78 22.87 -19.80
CA GLY A 192 -18.42 23.08 -20.25
C GLY A 192 -17.79 21.80 -20.80
N ASP A 193 -16.56 21.91 -21.26
CA ASP A 193 -15.77 20.83 -21.79
C ASP A 193 -14.49 20.65 -20.97
N MET A 194 -14.23 19.42 -20.58
CA MET A 194 -12.98 18.98 -19.99
C MET A 194 -12.08 18.42 -21.09
N THR A 195 -10.84 18.85 -21.11
CA THR A 195 -9.76 18.24 -21.90
C THR A 195 -8.66 17.80 -20.95
N PHE A 196 -8.28 16.52 -21.02
CA PHE A 196 -7.14 15.98 -20.27
C PHE A 196 -6.19 15.30 -21.24
N SER A 197 -4.94 15.80 -21.30
CA SER A 197 -3.91 15.38 -22.26
C SER A 197 -2.59 15.11 -21.52
N PRO A 198 -2.41 13.90 -20.96
CA PRO A 198 -1.24 13.58 -20.17
C PRO A 198 0.05 13.69 -21.00
N ALA A 199 1.08 14.31 -20.43
CA ALA A 199 2.37 14.50 -21.08
C ALA A 199 3.12 13.17 -21.35
N PRO A 200 3.15 12.16 -20.45
CA PRO A 200 3.85 10.91 -20.69
C PRO A 200 3.16 10.05 -21.77
N LYS A 201 3.96 9.49 -22.69
CA LYS A 201 3.45 8.62 -23.79
C LYS A 201 2.69 7.41 -23.25
N GLY A 202 3.21 6.75 -22.21
CA GLY A 202 2.56 5.60 -21.59
C GLY A 202 1.16 5.92 -21.07
N GLU A 203 0.96 7.09 -20.46
CA GLU A 203 -0.35 7.54 -19.98
C GLU A 203 -1.33 7.79 -21.14
N ARG A 204 -0.87 8.37 -22.23
CA ARG A 204 -1.69 8.55 -23.44
C ARG A 204 -2.13 7.21 -24.03
N THR A 205 -1.23 6.23 -24.08
CA THR A 205 -1.56 4.86 -24.52
C THR A 205 -2.65 4.26 -23.62
N GLN A 206 -2.51 4.38 -22.30
CA GLN A 206 -3.53 3.92 -21.35
C GLN A 206 -4.87 4.63 -21.56
N LEU A 207 -4.84 5.94 -21.72
CA LEU A 207 -6.04 6.73 -21.94
C LEU A 207 -6.75 6.32 -23.23
N ARG A 208 -6.02 6.01 -24.31
CA ARG A 208 -6.57 5.48 -25.55
C ARG A 208 -7.31 4.16 -25.35
N VAL A 209 -6.77 3.27 -24.53
CA VAL A 209 -7.43 1.98 -24.20
C VAL A 209 -8.75 2.19 -23.48
N ILE A 210 -8.83 3.18 -22.58
CA ILE A 210 -10.02 3.46 -21.76
C ILE A 210 -11.05 4.32 -22.49
N SER A 211 -10.61 5.36 -23.17
CA SER A 211 -11.48 6.39 -23.77
C SER A 211 -11.63 6.29 -25.28
N GLY A 212 -10.78 5.51 -25.95
CA GLY A 212 -10.68 5.41 -27.42
C GLY A 212 -9.77 6.45 -28.06
N ALA A 213 -9.19 7.38 -27.27
CA ALA A 213 -8.30 8.42 -27.73
C ALA A 213 -7.20 8.73 -26.72
N GLU A 214 -6.06 9.26 -27.19
CA GLU A 214 -4.92 9.65 -26.35
C GLU A 214 -5.18 10.92 -25.53
N VAL A 215 -6.27 11.61 -25.81
CA VAL A 215 -6.76 12.79 -25.09
C VAL A 215 -8.20 12.52 -24.68
N LEU A 216 -8.49 12.67 -23.38
CA LEU A 216 -9.84 12.56 -22.88
C LEU A 216 -10.55 13.90 -23.04
N GLN A 217 -11.59 13.91 -23.90
CA GLN A 217 -12.51 15.02 -23.99
C GLN A 217 -13.89 14.57 -23.53
N THR A 218 -14.50 15.33 -22.61
CA THR A 218 -15.83 15.01 -22.11
C THR A 218 -16.55 16.27 -21.67
N PRO A 219 -17.84 16.42 -22.05
CA PRO A 219 -18.67 17.50 -21.51
C PRO A 219 -18.99 17.27 -20.03
N PHE A 220 -19.10 18.37 -19.28
CA PHE A 220 -19.52 18.38 -17.90
C PHE A 220 -20.56 19.48 -17.66
N ASP A 221 -21.28 19.41 -16.52
CA ASP A 221 -22.35 20.36 -16.16
C ASP A 221 -22.11 21.10 -14.83
N GLY A 222 -21.00 20.83 -14.18
CA GLY A 222 -20.52 21.53 -13.00
C GLY A 222 -19.26 20.94 -12.42
N THR A 223 -18.52 21.74 -11.69
CA THR A 223 -17.31 21.30 -11.01
C THR A 223 -17.14 22.00 -9.67
N PHE A 224 -16.59 21.25 -8.70
CA PHE A 224 -16.11 21.77 -7.43
C PHE A 224 -14.58 21.80 -7.47
N VAL A 225 -13.98 22.95 -7.22
CA VAL A 225 -12.52 23.14 -7.29
C VAL A 225 -11.99 23.59 -5.94
N ARG A 226 -10.94 22.92 -5.45
CA ARG A 226 -10.15 23.33 -4.28
C ARG A 226 -8.76 23.76 -4.74
N VAL A 227 -8.31 24.90 -4.25
CA VAL A 227 -7.03 25.51 -4.64
C VAL A 227 -6.50 26.38 -3.50
N HIS A 228 -5.18 26.54 -3.43
CA HIS A 228 -4.61 27.51 -2.48
C HIS A 228 -4.98 28.94 -2.89
N PRO A 229 -5.42 29.83 -1.95
CA PRO A 229 -5.86 31.18 -2.30
C PRO A 229 -4.84 31.98 -3.11
N ALA A 230 -3.54 31.87 -2.81
CA ALA A 230 -2.48 32.58 -3.51
C ALA A 230 -2.29 32.17 -4.98
N THR A 231 -2.76 30.96 -5.37
CA THR A 231 -2.63 30.45 -6.75
C THR A 231 -3.97 30.42 -7.50
N ALA A 232 -5.05 30.77 -6.84
CA ALA A 232 -6.40 30.69 -7.39
C ALA A 232 -6.54 31.53 -8.68
N SER A 233 -6.06 32.78 -8.71
CA SER A 233 -6.16 33.67 -9.86
C SER A 233 -5.33 33.24 -11.07
N SER A 234 -4.27 32.46 -10.87
CA SER A 234 -3.48 31.90 -11.98
C SER A 234 -4.07 30.60 -12.54
N ARG A 235 -4.87 29.89 -11.74
CA ARG A 235 -5.47 28.61 -12.10
C ARG A 235 -6.90 28.73 -12.62
N ILE A 236 -7.64 29.75 -12.13
CA ILE A 236 -9.04 30.00 -12.48
C ILE A 236 -9.12 31.40 -13.07
N THR A 237 -9.36 31.48 -14.37
CA THR A 237 -9.43 32.74 -15.12
C THR A 237 -10.75 32.84 -15.87
N ALA A 238 -11.25 34.06 -16.08
CA ALA A 238 -12.42 34.31 -16.90
C ALA A 238 -12.18 35.61 -17.69
N ARG A 239 -12.76 35.69 -18.87
CA ARG A 239 -12.74 36.94 -19.64
C ARG A 239 -13.50 38.04 -18.92
N GLU A 240 -14.60 37.70 -18.26
CA GLU A 240 -15.43 38.59 -17.48
C GLU A 240 -16.00 37.83 -16.28
N MET A 241 -15.94 38.39 -15.08
CA MET A 241 -16.60 37.86 -13.88
C MET A 241 -17.29 38.98 -13.16
N VAL A 242 -18.61 38.95 -13.08
CA VAL A 242 -19.45 40.03 -12.53
C VAL A 242 -20.35 39.45 -11.45
N GLU A 243 -20.41 40.15 -10.32
CA GLU A 243 -21.35 39.82 -9.25
C GLU A 243 -22.79 40.08 -9.69
N ARG A 244 -23.71 39.18 -9.35
CA ARG A 244 -25.12 39.25 -9.66
C ARG A 244 -25.95 38.91 -8.42
N PRO A 245 -27.23 39.33 -8.38
CA PRO A 245 -28.17 38.89 -7.36
C PRO A 245 -28.24 37.36 -7.35
N VAL A 246 -28.31 36.80 -6.14
CA VAL A 246 -28.32 35.33 -5.96
C VAL A 246 -29.62 34.72 -6.50
N ASP A 247 -29.53 33.82 -7.45
CA ASP A 247 -30.64 33.00 -7.92
C ASP A 247 -30.83 31.79 -6.97
N PRO A 248 -32.03 31.64 -6.34
CA PRO A 248 -32.25 30.52 -5.40
C PRO A 248 -32.09 29.13 -6.01
N ARG A 249 -32.33 28.98 -7.32
CA ARG A 249 -32.18 27.67 -8.01
C ARG A 249 -30.69 27.31 -8.17
N ASP A 250 -29.88 28.27 -8.56
CA ASP A 250 -28.44 28.06 -8.71
C ASP A 250 -27.77 27.90 -7.35
N LEU A 251 -28.21 28.68 -6.34
CA LEU A 251 -27.75 28.51 -4.96
C LEU A 251 -28.04 27.09 -4.44
N LYS A 252 -29.24 26.57 -4.61
CA LYS A 252 -29.60 25.20 -4.18
C LYS A 252 -28.72 24.16 -4.85
N ARG A 253 -28.46 24.30 -6.14
CA ARG A 253 -27.55 23.40 -6.87
C ARG A 253 -26.11 23.49 -6.37
N ALA A 254 -25.63 24.70 -6.09
CA ALA A 254 -24.31 24.94 -5.54
C ALA A 254 -24.15 24.35 -4.13
N GLU A 255 -25.14 24.55 -3.25
CA GLU A 255 -25.15 23.97 -1.89
C GLU A 255 -25.15 22.45 -1.92
N GLU A 256 -25.91 21.86 -2.84
CA GLU A 256 -25.94 20.41 -3.01
C GLU A 256 -24.57 19.85 -3.46
N MET A 257 -23.95 20.46 -4.47
CA MET A 257 -22.61 20.11 -4.93
C MET A 257 -21.56 20.31 -3.82
N PHE A 258 -21.58 21.48 -3.18
CA PHE A 258 -20.64 21.79 -2.10
C PHE A 258 -20.75 20.78 -0.94
N ARG A 259 -21.95 20.50 -0.46
CA ARG A 259 -22.20 19.54 0.64
C ARG A 259 -21.65 18.13 0.29
N HIS A 260 -21.84 17.72 -0.96
CA HIS A 260 -21.39 16.40 -1.41
C HIS A 260 -19.87 16.33 -1.62
N GLU A 261 -19.21 17.38 -2.12
CA GLU A 261 -17.82 17.34 -2.53
C GLU A 261 -16.83 17.90 -1.49
N ALA A 262 -17.21 18.97 -0.78
CA ALA A 262 -16.29 19.61 0.18
C ALA A 262 -15.88 18.68 1.33
N ALA A 263 -16.79 17.81 1.79
CA ALA A 263 -16.51 16.83 2.85
C ALA A 263 -15.50 15.73 2.45
N LYS A 264 -15.17 15.62 1.16
CA LYS A 264 -14.28 14.58 0.62
C LYS A 264 -12.85 15.07 0.38
N SER A 265 -12.62 16.38 0.43
CA SER A 265 -11.34 16.99 0.11
C SER A 265 -10.66 17.58 1.35
N PHE A 266 -9.43 17.12 1.63
CA PHE A 266 -8.59 17.61 2.75
C PHE A 266 -9.28 17.56 4.12
N GLY A 267 -10.25 16.64 4.29
CA GLY A 267 -11.09 16.55 5.49
C GLY A 267 -10.38 15.86 6.64
N LEU A 268 -10.50 16.45 7.84
CA LEU A 268 -10.00 15.91 9.09
C LEU A 268 -11.16 15.46 9.99
N ASP A 269 -10.91 14.40 10.74
CA ASP A 269 -11.78 13.92 11.80
C ASP A 269 -11.18 14.32 13.14
N LEU A 270 -11.90 15.15 13.90
CA LEU A 270 -11.51 15.62 15.24
C LEU A 270 -12.19 14.78 16.35
N GLY A 271 -12.83 13.68 16.00
CA GLY A 271 -13.48 12.76 16.96
C GLY A 271 -14.54 13.45 17.79
N ASP A 272 -14.46 13.30 19.12
CA ASP A 272 -15.41 13.86 20.08
C ASP A 272 -15.26 15.36 20.35
N LEU A 273 -14.25 16.01 19.78
CA LEU A 273 -14.06 17.46 19.87
C LEU A 273 -15.02 18.22 18.95
N SER A 274 -15.29 17.70 17.75
CA SER A 274 -16.22 18.32 16.82
C SER A 274 -16.78 17.30 15.82
N ALA A 275 -18.10 17.33 15.65
CA ALA A 275 -18.78 16.57 14.59
C ALA A 275 -18.70 17.27 13.21
N ASP A 276 -18.21 18.53 13.16
CA ASP A 276 -18.08 19.30 11.94
C ASP A 276 -16.97 18.76 11.04
N SER A 277 -17.07 19.07 9.74
CA SER A 277 -16.00 18.77 8.78
C SER A 277 -14.97 19.88 8.79
N TRP A 278 -13.83 19.59 9.41
CA TRP A 278 -12.65 20.46 9.38
C TRP A 278 -11.74 20.12 8.21
N SER A 279 -10.98 21.09 7.74
CA SER A 279 -10.14 20.93 6.54
C SER A 279 -8.85 21.73 6.70
N LEU A 280 -7.78 21.25 6.07
CA LEU A 280 -6.56 22.03 5.85
C LEU A 280 -6.67 22.83 4.56
N LEU A 281 -5.90 23.91 4.44
CA LEU A 281 -5.71 24.57 3.15
C LEU A 281 -4.87 23.66 2.24
N PRO A 282 -5.18 23.61 0.93
CA PRO A 282 -4.26 23.04 -0.06
C PRO A 282 -2.90 23.75 0.03
N LEU A 283 -1.84 23.08 -0.35
CA LEU A 283 -0.52 23.72 -0.48
C LEU A 283 -0.47 24.63 -1.71
N PRO A 284 0.42 25.62 -1.75
CA PRO A 284 0.67 26.38 -2.97
C PRO A 284 1.07 25.43 -4.12
N GLY A 285 0.31 25.43 -5.20
CA GLY A 285 0.48 24.50 -6.32
C GLY A 285 -0.50 23.34 -6.36
N ASP A 286 -1.12 22.96 -5.24
CA ASP A 286 -2.16 21.94 -5.21
C ASP A 286 -3.44 22.43 -5.89
N LEU A 287 -4.10 21.50 -6.55
CA LEU A 287 -5.44 21.68 -7.08
C LEU A 287 -6.20 20.35 -7.03
N LEU A 288 -7.45 20.41 -6.56
CA LEU A 288 -8.40 19.30 -6.67
C LEU A 288 -9.62 19.79 -7.44
N ALA A 289 -10.08 19.05 -8.44
CA ALA A 289 -11.32 19.31 -9.16
C ALA A 289 -12.20 18.07 -9.20
N GLU A 290 -13.44 18.22 -8.72
CA GLU A 290 -14.49 17.21 -8.81
C GLU A 290 -15.39 17.58 -9.97
N ILE A 291 -15.30 16.86 -11.07
CA ILE A 291 -15.89 17.21 -12.36
C ILE A 291 -17.08 16.30 -12.62
N ARG A 292 -18.29 16.87 -12.65
CA ARG A 292 -19.54 16.10 -12.85
C ARG A 292 -19.79 15.92 -14.34
N THR A 293 -19.67 14.68 -14.82
CA THR A 293 -19.83 14.31 -16.22
C THR A 293 -20.98 13.34 -16.41
N ARG A 294 -21.54 13.24 -17.62
CA ARG A 294 -22.56 12.24 -17.95
C ARG A 294 -21.99 10.84 -18.11
N ARG A 295 -20.78 10.74 -18.67
CA ARG A 295 -20.14 9.45 -19.00
C ARG A 295 -19.57 8.76 -17.77
N PHE A 296 -18.93 9.51 -16.87
CA PHE A 296 -18.17 8.99 -15.72
C PHE A 296 -18.83 9.32 -14.37
N GLU A 297 -20.03 9.97 -14.38
CA GLU A 297 -20.64 10.60 -13.20
C GLU A 297 -19.73 11.69 -12.63
N THR A 298 -18.73 11.34 -11.80
CA THR A 298 -17.75 12.30 -11.28
C THR A 298 -16.34 11.81 -11.54
N LEU A 299 -15.52 12.65 -12.16
CA LEU A 299 -14.08 12.52 -12.26
C LEU A 299 -13.42 13.41 -11.20
N THR A 300 -12.49 12.85 -10.45
CA THR A 300 -11.63 13.59 -9.54
C THR A 300 -10.27 13.80 -10.19
N TYR A 301 -9.90 15.04 -10.44
CA TYR A 301 -8.56 15.42 -10.83
C TYR A 301 -7.81 15.98 -9.63
N THR A 302 -6.58 15.54 -9.39
CA THR A 302 -5.71 16.10 -8.34
C THR A 302 -4.34 16.42 -8.90
N LYS A 303 -3.79 17.55 -8.46
CA LYS A 303 -2.39 17.93 -8.53
C LYS A 303 -1.93 18.14 -7.09
N SER A 304 -0.95 17.36 -6.63
CA SER A 304 -0.50 17.32 -5.23
C SER A 304 1.00 17.59 -5.16
N SER A 305 1.40 18.73 -4.65
CA SER A 305 2.80 19.21 -4.69
C SER A 305 3.77 18.35 -3.86
N ASN A 306 3.26 17.56 -2.93
CA ASN A 306 4.06 16.72 -2.02
C ASN A 306 4.17 15.26 -2.45
N GLU A 307 3.56 14.87 -3.57
CA GLU A 307 3.62 13.50 -4.07
C GLU A 307 4.53 13.43 -5.29
N VAL A 308 5.35 12.40 -5.43
CA VAL A 308 6.22 12.24 -6.60
C VAL A 308 5.37 12.07 -7.87
N GLU A 309 4.35 11.22 -7.82
CA GLU A 309 3.33 11.14 -8.87
C GLU A 309 2.19 12.11 -8.54
N ASP A 310 2.45 13.35 -8.80
CA ASP A 310 1.66 14.50 -8.35
C ASP A 310 0.39 14.78 -9.18
N VAL A 311 0.19 14.09 -10.31
CA VAL A 311 -1.00 14.22 -11.16
C VAL A 311 -1.82 12.94 -11.15
N THR A 312 -3.10 13.05 -10.77
CA THR A 312 -4.03 11.92 -10.77
C THR A 312 -5.36 12.30 -11.40
N LEU A 313 -5.90 11.41 -12.25
CA LEU A 313 -7.29 11.45 -12.72
C LEU A 313 -7.98 10.16 -12.29
N PHE A 314 -9.02 10.27 -11.45
CA PHE A 314 -9.72 9.15 -10.83
C PHE A 314 -11.19 9.11 -11.26
N ASP A 315 -11.66 7.93 -11.69
CA ASP A 315 -13.07 7.63 -11.96
C ASP A 315 -13.76 7.11 -10.68
N ARG A 316 -14.62 7.92 -10.09
CA ARG A 316 -15.32 7.56 -8.85
C ARG A 316 -16.34 6.45 -9.00
N ARG A 317 -17.01 6.37 -10.16
CA ARG A 317 -18.02 5.36 -10.44
C ARG A 317 -17.39 3.97 -10.44
N GLN A 318 -16.25 3.84 -11.11
CA GLN A 318 -15.53 2.57 -11.23
C GLN A 318 -14.46 2.37 -10.14
N ARG A 319 -14.28 3.38 -9.26
CA ARG A 319 -13.28 3.39 -8.17
C ARG A 319 -11.87 3.05 -8.66
N ARG A 320 -11.44 3.66 -9.76
CA ARG A 320 -10.15 3.40 -10.39
C ARG A 320 -9.46 4.67 -10.87
N ASN A 321 -8.15 4.66 -10.86
CA ASN A 321 -7.36 5.70 -11.49
C ASN A 321 -7.39 5.53 -13.02
N LEU A 322 -7.72 6.59 -13.74
CA LEU A 322 -7.58 6.65 -15.20
C LEU A 322 -6.15 7.06 -15.60
N SER A 323 -5.49 7.83 -14.77
CA SER A 323 -4.12 8.28 -14.97
C SER A 323 -3.46 8.63 -13.63
N VAL A 324 -2.19 8.27 -13.45
CA VAL A 324 -1.34 8.66 -12.30
C VAL A 324 0.09 8.80 -12.79
N TYR A 325 0.69 9.98 -12.65
CA TYR A 325 2.06 10.20 -13.13
C TYR A 325 2.69 11.44 -12.50
N SER A 326 4.01 11.52 -12.60
CA SER A 326 4.77 12.71 -12.23
C SER A 326 4.62 13.79 -13.29
N SER A 327 4.31 15.03 -12.88
CA SER A 327 4.35 16.18 -13.76
C SER A 327 5.75 16.38 -14.38
N ARG A 328 5.85 17.21 -15.39
CA ARG A 328 7.14 17.49 -16.05
C ARG A 328 8.21 17.98 -15.07
N ASP A 329 7.82 18.83 -14.13
CA ASP A 329 8.74 19.39 -13.12
C ASP A 329 9.22 18.31 -12.16
N HIS A 330 8.31 17.43 -11.68
CA HIS A 330 8.65 16.32 -10.81
C HIS A 330 9.48 15.26 -11.54
N LEU A 331 9.12 14.94 -12.78
CA LEU A 331 9.88 14.00 -13.60
C LEU A 331 11.31 14.50 -13.89
N ALA A 332 11.48 15.81 -14.11
CA ALA A 332 12.79 16.44 -14.26
C ALA A 332 13.62 16.40 -12.97
N ARG A 333 12.97 16.49 -11.80
CA ARG A 333 13.61 16.50 -10.48
C ARG A 333 13.96 15.11 -9.97
N TYR A 334 13.05 14.15 -10.04
CA TYR A 334 13.15 12.83 -9.44
C TYR A 334 13.49 11.71 -10.44
N GLY A 335 13.32 11.99 -11.76
CA GLY A 335 13.47 10.98 -12.78
C GLY A 335 12.28 10.01 -12.84
N ARG A 336 12.40 8.99 -13.69
CA ARG A 336 11.37 7.94 -13.88
C ARG A 336 11.37 6.90 -12.76
N SER A 337 12.52 6.64 -12.18
CA SER A 337 12.76 5.57 -11.20
C SER A 337 12.97 6.14 -9.79
N TYR A 338 11.93 6.76 -9.23
CA TYR A 338 11.99 7.29 -7.88
C TYR A 338 12.03 6.18 -6.83
N HIS A 339 12.54 6.52 -5.65
CA HIS A 339 12.59 5.64 -4.48
C HIS A 339 11.59 6.14 -3.43
N GLU A 340 10.57 5.34 -3.09
CA GLU A 340 9.52 5.75 -2.15
C GLU A 340 10.03 6.10 -0.75
N ASP A 341 11.22 5.62 -0.33
CA ASP A 341 11.83 5.96 0.96
C ASP A 341 12.35 7.40 0.99
N GLU A 342 12.57 8.05 -0.17
CA GLU A 342 12.98 9.45 -0.24
C GLU A 342 11.87 10.40 0.22
N GLU A 343 10.61 9.95 0.17
CA GLU A 343 9.45 10.68 0.67
C GLU A 343 9.20 10.48 2.17
N SER A 344 9.89 9.53 2.80
CA SER A 344 9.65 9.18 4.19
C SER A 344 10.34 10.16 5.13
N GLU A 345 9.57 10.74 6.04
CA GLU A 345 10.08 11.64 7.08
C GLU A 345 10.85 10.90 8.18
N TYR A 346 10.67 9.58 8.27
CA TYR A 346 11.31 8.72 9.28
C TYR A 346 11.40 7.26 8.80
N ALA A 347 12.29 6.50 9.41
CA ALA A 347 12.40 5.04 9.26
C ALA A 347 12.00 4.34 10.56
N VAL A 348 11.26 3.24 10.45
CA VAL A 348 10.99 2.38 11.60
C VAL A 348 12.15 1.42 11.78
N ARG A 349 12.66 1.32 13.00
CA ARG A 349 13.78 0.46 13.39
C ARG A 349 13.33 -0.83 14.08
N TRP A 350 12.13 -0.83 14.67
CA TRP A 350 11.54 -1.98 15.35
C TRP A 350 10.02 -1.83 15.46
N TYR A 351 9.31 -2.95 15.31
CA TYR A 351 7.89 -3.06 15.61
C TYR A 351 7.65 -4.05 16.75
N ASP A 352 6.81 -3.68 17.73
CA ASP A 352 6.23 -4.61 18.69
C ASP A 352 4.71 -4.46 18.63
N VAL A 353 4.04 -5.48 18.09
CA VAL A 353 2.61 -5.45 17.80
C VAL A 353 1.89 -6.48 18.66
N ASN A 354 0.97 -6.01 19.48
CA ASN A 354 0.12 -6.86 20.30
C ASN A 354 -1.35 -6.63 19.93
N VAL A 355 -2.05 -7.69 19.50
CA VAL A 355 -3.45 -7.61 19.10
C VAL A 355 -4.28 -8.72 19.72
N ILE A 356 -5.53 -8.38 20.04
CA ILE A 356 -6.59 -9.32 20.39
C ILE A 356 -7.61 -9.29 19.24
N TYR A 357 -7.85 -10.44 18.64
CA TYR A 357 -8.82 -10.56 17.56
C TYR A 357 -9.95 -11.53 17.90
N ASN A 358 -11.19 -11.06 17.74
CA ASN A 358 -12.38 -11.88 17.93
C ASN A 358 -13.02 -12.16 16.56
N PRO A 359 -12.86 -13.38 15.99
CA PRO A 359 -13.38 -13.73 14.68
C PRO A 359 -14.90 -13.59 14.54
N ALA A 360 -15.65 -13.94 15.57
CA ALA A 360 -17.12 -13.90 15.55
C ALA A 360 -17.70 -12.47 15.44
N ARG A 361 -16.97 -11.48 15.95
CA ARG A 361 -17.37 -10.06 15.91
C ARG A 361 -16.52 -9.25 14.92
N ARG A 362 -15.50 -9.83 14.32
CA ARG A 362 -14.46 -9.16 13.54
C ARG A 362 -13.83 -7.98 14.26
N LEU A 363 -13.84 -8.04 15.59
CA LEU A 363 -13.33 -6.99 16.46
C LEU A 363 -11.82 -7.19 16.66
N LEU A 364 -11.06 -6.16 16.38
CA LEU A 364 -9.63 -6.08 16.61
C LEU A 364 -9.33 -4.99 17.63
N GLN A 365 -8.58 -5.33 18.68
CA GLN A 365 -8.02 -4.41 19.65
C GLN A 365 -6.52 -4.55 19.61
N GLY A 366 -5.80 -3.46 19.45
CA GLY A 366 -4.37 -3.50 19.22
C GLY A 366 -3.59 -2.41 19.91
N GLN A 367 -2.34 -2.73 20.18
CA GLN A 367 -1.30 -1.80 20.58
C GLN A 367 -0.08 -2.05 19.71
N THR A 368 0.40 -1.02 19.04
CA THR A 368 1.63 -1.06 18.25
C THR A 368 2.65 -0.10 18.84
N ARG A 369 3.82 -0.61 19.16
CA ARG A 369 5.00 0.16 19.54
C ARG A 369 5.92 0.26 18.33
N LEU A 370 6.29 1.48 17.94
CA LEU A 370 7.20 1.78 16.84
C LEU A 370 8.43 2.49 17.40
N ALA A 371 9.62 1.91 17.26
CA ALA A 371 10.86 2.64 17.43
C ALA A 371 11.24 3.28 16.11
N ILE A 372 11.27 4.60 16.03
CA ILE A 372 11.49 5.35 14.80
C ILE A 372 12.75 6.22 14.88
N GLU A 373 13.35 6.50 13.72
CA GLU A 373 14.46 7.43 13.55
C GLU A 373 14.14 8.37 12.41
N THR A 374 14.18 9.68 12.65
CA THR A 374 13.85 10.70 11.64
C THR A 374 14.88 10.72 10.52
N THR A 375 14.40 10.76 9.29
CA THR A 375 15.21 10.83 8.05
C THR A 375 15.16 12.23 7.43
N ALA A 376 14.06 12.94 7.63
CA ALA A 376 13.90 14.33 7.19
C ALA A 376 14.86 15.26 7.95
N SER A 377 15.27 16.37 7.31
CA SER A 377 16.12 17.39 7.93
C SER A 377 15.51 17.97 9.20
N SER A 378 14.18 18.13 9.22
CA SER A 378 13.37 18.50 10.38
C SER A 378 11.94 18.01 10.21
N ALA A 379 11.30 17.62 11.32
CA ALA A 379 9.90 17.22 11.35
C ALA A 379 9.22 17.73 12.63
N ASN A 380 8.01 18.25 12.51
CA ASN A 380 7.14 18.60 13.62
C ASN A 380 5.83 17.81 13.58
N THR A 381 5.62 17.04 12.53
CA THR A 381 4.52 16.10 12.35
C THR A 381 5.05 14.77 11.85
N LEU A 382 4.36 13.68 12.18
CA LEU A 382 4.62 12.35 11.64
C LEU A 382 3.30 11.80 11.11
N LYS A 383 3.37 11.00 10.05
CA LYS A 383 2.20 10.36 9.46
C LYS A 383 2.34 8.85 9.57
N ILE A 384 1.30 8.19 10.09
CA ILE A 384 1.21 6.72 10.14
C ILE A 384 -0.03 6.26 9.40
N ARG A 385 -0.03 4.99 8.96
CA ARG A 385 -1.21 4.32 8.40
C ARG A 385 -1.85 3.42 9.44
N LEU A 386 -3.18 3.49 9.51
CA LEU A 386 -4.04 2.60 10.28
C LEU A 386 -5.43 2.60 9.64
N ALA A 387 -6.05 1.44 9.47
CA ALA A 387 -7.35 1.31 8.82
C ALA A 387 -8.40 2.28 9.39
N ASP A 388 -9.20 2.89 8.53
CA ASP A 388 -10.22 3.88 8.94
C ASP A 388 -11.22 3.36 9.99
N PRO A 389 -11.67 2.07 9.96
CA PRO A 389 -12.55 1.54 10.99
C PRO A 389 -11.90 1.36 12.37
N LEU A 390 -10.58 1.46 12.48
CA LEU A 390 -9.85 1.35 13.75
C LEU A 390 -9.73 2.72 14.39
N VAL A 391 -10.45 2.93 15.48
CA VAL A 391 -10.42 4.17 16.25
C VAL A 391 -9.14 4.22 17.08
N VAL A 392 -8.40 5.32 17.00
CA VAL A 392 -7.21 5.57 17.84
C VAL A 392 -7.65 6.02 19.23
N GLU A 393 -7.30 5.28 20.24
CA GLU A 393 -7.58 5.60 21.63
C GLU A 393 -6.49 6.50 22.22
N SER A 394 -5.23 6.20 21.90
CA SER A 394 -4.10 7.01 22.32
C SER A 394 -2.87 6.82 21.45
N ILE A 395 -2.07 7.88 21.34
CA ILE A 395 -0.69 7.83 20.88
C ILE A 395 0.19 8.44 21.96
N VAL A 396 1.12 7.64 22.47
CA VAL A 396 1.99 8.03 23.58
C VAL A 396 3.45 7.84 23.18
N SER A 397 4.29 8.79 23.53
CA SER A 397 5.76 8.69 23.45
C SER A 397 6.35 8.74 24.85
N PRO A 398 7.30 7.87 25.20
CA PRO A 398 8.05 7.99 26.47
C PRO A 398 8.72 9.36 26.60
N GLU A 399 9.17 9.97 25.49
CA GLU A 399 9.89 11.23 25.46
C GLU A 399 8.95 12.44 25.62
N PHE A 400 7.74 12.37 25.04
CA PHE A 400 6.83 13.51 24.93
C PHE A 400 5.50 13.32 25.67
N GLY A 401 5.23 12.14 26.22
CA GLY A 401 3.93 11.80 26.76
C GLY A 401 2.90 11.55 25.66
N ARG A 402 1.62 11.82 25.95
CA ARG A 402 0.53 11.66 24.98
C ARG A 402 0.62 12.73 23.91
N LEU A 403 0.55 12.29 22.64
CA LEU A 403 0.66 13.15 21.47
C LEU A 403 -0.72 13.47 20.89
N LEU A 404 -0.87 14.70 20.40
CA LEU A 404 -2.01 15.13 19.63
C LEU A 404 -2.01 14.44 18.27
N SER A 405 -3.13 13.83 17.88
CA SER A 405 -3.27 13.22 16.57
C SER A 405 -4.63 13.49 15.95
N VAL A 406 -4.66 13.58 14.63
CA VAL A 406 -5.89 13.76 13.86
C VAL A 406 -5.92 12.75 12.71
N ARG A 407 -7.10 12.20 12.42
CA ARG A 407 -7.29 11.27 11.31
C ARG A 407 -7.66 12.03 10.04
N VAL A 408 -7.00 11.72 8.94
CA VAL A 408 -7.39 12.16 7.60
C VAL A 408 -8.49 11.23 7.09
N ARG A 409 -9.66 11.77 6.82
CA ARG A 409 -10.83 10.98 6.42
C ARG A 409 -10.57 10.21 5.12
N ARG A 410 -10.91 8.92 5.09
CA ARG A 410 -10.85 8.02 3.92
C ARG A 410 -9.47 7.80 3.30
N GLN A 411 -8.43 8.00 4.08
CA GLN A 411 -7.05 7.81 3.61
C GLN A 411 -6.25 6.79 4.45
N ASN A 412 -6.88 6.18 5.46
CA ASN A 412 -6.17 5.32 6.44
C ASN A 412 -4.94 6.01 7.07
N THR A 413 -4.92 7.34 7.11
CA THR A 413 -3.78 8.15 7.55
C THR A 413 -4.12 8.89 8.83
N ILE A 414 -3.17 8.89 9.75
CA ILE A 414 -3.20 9.65 11.00
C ILE A 414 -2.01 10.58 11.00
N VAL A 415 -2.25 11.86 11.25
CA VAL A 415 -1.22 12.88 11.43
C VAL A 415 -1.00 13.07 12.92
N ILE A 416 0.23 12.90 13.37
CA ILE A 416 0.68 13.05 14.75
C ILE A 416 1.45 14.34 14.85
N ASN A 417 1.07 15.23 15.78
CA ASN A 417 1.76 16.49 16.02
C ASN A 417 2.76 16.33 17.15
N LEU A 418 4.03 16.66 16.88
CA LEU A 418 5.09 16.65 17.89
C LEU A 418 5.13 17.96 18.65
N PRO A 419 5.41 17.95 19.97
CA PRO A 419 5.49 19.19 20.77
C PRO A 419 6.68 20.07 20.38
N THR A 420 7.69 19.53 19.74
CA THR A 420 8.86 20.24 19.27
C THR A 420 9.29 19.73 17.89
N THR A 421 10.03 20.54 17.15
CA THR A 421 10.65 20.10 15.91
C THR A 421 11.82 19.18 16.20
N VAL A 422 11.77 17.99 15.65
CA VAL A 422 12.87 17.00 15.71
C VAL A 422 13.71 17.06 14.43
N ILE A 423 14.99 16.79 14.55
CA ILE A 423 15.95 16.83 13.43
C ILE A 423 16.34 15.43 12.96
N LYS A 424 16.97 15.32 11.81
CA LYS A 424 17.48 14.07 11.25
C LYS A 424 18.32 13.29 12.26
N GLY A 425 18.04 11.98 12.35
CA GLY A 425 18.71 11.06 13.29
C GLY A 425 18.12 11.06 14.69
N TYR A 426 17.11 11.88 14.99
CA TYR A 426 16.41 11.82 16.27
C TYR A 426 15.64 10.50 16.40
N ARG A 427 15.80 9.83 17.53
CA ARG A 427 15.13 8.57 17.85
C ARG A 427 14.04 8.81 18.85
N LEU A 428 12.86 8.29 18.56
CA LEU A 428 11.72 8.33 19.47
C LEU A 428 10.90 7.04 19.36
N GLU A 429 10.12 6.79 20.39
CA GLU A 429 9.20 5.67 20.43
C GLU A 429 7.75 6.16 20.42
N LEU A 430 6.91 5.50 19.61
CA LEU A 430 5.46 5.72 19.59
C LEU A 430 4.74 4.46 20.05
N VAL A 431 3.81 4.60 20.96
CA VAL A 431 2.88 3.54 21.38
C VAL A 431 1.48 3.95 20.95
N VAL A 432 0.93 3.28 19.96
CA VAL A 432 -0.40 3.54 19.39
C VAL A 432 -1.37 2.48 19.88
N THR A 433 -2.43 2.89 20.57
CA THR A 433 -3.51 2.01 21.03
C THR A 433 -4.76 2.29 20.21
N TYR A 434 -5.42 1.22 19.73
CA TYR A 434 -6.56 1.33 18.81
C TYR A 434 -7.49 0.13 18.94
N SER A 435 -8.76 0.34 18.52
CA SER A 435 -9.75 -0.74 18.45
C SER A 435 -10.82 -0.46 17.39
N GLY A 436 -11.45 -1.52 16.90
CA GLY A 436 -12.55 -1.38 15.94
C GLY A 436 -12.86 -2.68 15.21
N THR A 437 -13.91 -2.65 14.40
CA THR A 437 -14.27 -3.78 13.54
C THR A 437 -13.48 -3.71 12.24
N LEU A 438 -12.71 -4.76 11.94
CA LEU A 438 -11.88 -4.82 10.75
C LEU A 438 -12.19 -6.06 9.92
N GLU A 439 -12.48 -5.83 8.63
CA GLU A 439 -12.65 -6.92 7.68
C GLU A 439 -11.30 -7.55 7.32
N PRO A 440 -11.23 -8.88 7.22
CA PRO A 440 -10.03 -9.56 6.78
C PRO A 440 -9.71 -9.19 5.33
N GLN A 441 -8.43 -9.24 5.00
CA GLN A 441 -7.98 -9.04 3.62
C GLN A 441 -8.41 -10.23 2.75
N GLU A 442 -9.05 -9.94 1.62
CA GLU A 442 -9.23 -10.95 0.59
C GLU A 442 -7.89 -11.27 -0.07
N ILE A 443 -7.73 -12.53 -0.48
CA ILE A 443 -6.60 -12.94 -1.34
C ILE A 443 -6.73 -12.19 -2.66
N ASP A 444 -5.61 -11.81 -3.22
CA ASP A 444 -5.57 -11.08 -4.47
C ASP A 444 -6.30 -11.86 -5.58
N ARG A 445 -7.40 -11.30 -6.08
CA ARG A 445 -8.15 -11.85 -7.23
C ARG A 445 -7.26 -11.98 -8.48
N GLU A 446 -6.13 -11.30 -8.44
CA GLU A 446 -5.13 -11.24 -9.49
C GLU A 446 -4.26 -12.49 -9.55
N SER A 447 -4.23 -13.32 -8.49
CA SER A 447 -3.45 -14.56 -8.48
C SER A 447 -3.99 -15.63 -9.46
N VAL A 448 -5.22 -15.47 -9.96
CA VAL A 448 -5.80 -16.34 -10.99
C VAL A 448 -6.64 -15.54 -11.98
N ALA A 449 -6.43 -15.71 -13.27
CA ALA A 449 -7.33 -15.18 -14.29
C ALA A 449 -8.57 -16.08 -14.41
N VAL A 450 -9.69 -15.61 -13.89
CA VAL A 450 -10.99 -16.26 -14.07
C VAL A 450 -11.77 -15.49 -15.12
N SER A 451 -12.16 -16.15 -16.19
CA SER A 451 -13.10 -15.57 -17.15
C SER A 451 -14.44 -15.35 -16.44
N ALA A 452 -14.84 -14.09 -16.19
CA ALA A 452 -16.19 -13.78 -15.75
C ALA A 452 -17.16 -14.34 -16.81
N PRO A 453 -18.10 -15.11 -16.54
CA PRO A 453 -19.16 -15.22 -15.57
C PRO A 453 -19.33 -16.65 -14.97
N GLN A 454 -18.28 -17.37 -14.70
CA GLN A 454 -18.38 -18.79 -14.30
C GLN A 454 -18.28 -19.07 -12.80
N VAL A 455 -18.12 -18.05 -11.98
CA VAL A 455 -18.20 -18.21 -10.52
C VAL A 455 -19.60 -17.78 -10.10
N PRO A 456 -20.48 -18.71 -9.67
CA PRO A 456 -21.73 -18.34 -9.08
C PRO A 456 -21.49 -17.38 -7.90
N GLU A 457 -22.12 -16.21 -7.88
CA GLU A 457 -22.01 -15.26 -6.77
C GLU A 457 -22.58 -15.82 -5.46
N GLN A 458 -23.43 -16.84 -5.56
CA GLN A 458 -24.00 -17.54 -4.42
C GLN A 458 -23.68 -19.05 -4.47
N PRO A 459 -23.38 -19.68 -3.31
CA PRO A 459 -23.20 -21.12 -3.25
C PRO A 459 -24.46 -21.83 -3.78
N THR A 460 -24.27 -22.85 -4.60
CA THR A 460 -25.36 -23.78 -4.91
C THR A 460 -25.70 -24.56 -3.64
N GLU A 461 -26.95 -24.98 -3.45
CA GLU A 461 -27.40 -25.72 -2.25
C GLU A 461 -26.60 -27.00 -1.95
N GLU A 462 -25.78 -27.48 -2.90
CA GLU A 462 -24.93 -28.66 -2.78
C GLU A 462 -23.46 -28.34 -2.41
N GLU A 463 -23.05 -27.06 -2.35
CA GLU A 463 -21.66 -26.71 -1.99
C GLU A 463 -21.41 -26.85 -0.48
N VAL A 464 -20.42 -27.65 -0.13
CA VAL A 464 -19.93 -27.76 1.25
C VAL A 464 -19.34 -26.41 1.69
N PRO A 465 -19.82 -25.78 2.81
CA PRO A 465 -19.26 -24.52 3.27
C PRO A 465 -17.74 -24.59 3.47
N LEU A 466 -17.04 -23.57 3.03
CA LEU A 466 -15.59 -23.47 3.20
C LEU A 466 -15.20 -23.36 4.68
N GLU A 467 -14.06 -23.91 5.05
CA GLU A 467 -13.47 -23.67 6.37
C GLU A 467 -13.07 -22.19 6.52
N GLU A 468 -13.54 -21.55 7.60
CA GLU A 468 -13.28 -20.15 7.86
C GLU A 468 -11.80 -19.88 8.15
N SER A 469 -11.26 -18.84 7.54
CA SER A 469 -9.96 -18.29 7.86
C SER A 469 -9.91 -16.79 7.55
N TYR A 470 -9.12 -16.04 8.34
CA TYR A 470 -9.05 -14.58 8.33
C TYR A 470 -7.61 -14.14 8.17
N LEU A 471 -7.31 -13.49 7.04
CA LEU A 471 -6.00 -12.95 6.72
C LEU A 471 -5.96 -11.46 7.03
N PHE A 472 -4.90 -11.02 7.73
CA PHE A 472 -4.55 -9.61 7.93
C PHE A 472 -3.12 -9.40 7.45
N SER A 473 -2.94 -8.53 6.48
CA SER A 473 -1.66 -8.29 5.84
C SER A 473 -1.50 -6.81 5.47
N ASN A 474 -0.59 -6.49 4.56
CA ASN A 474 -0.20 -5.13 4.19
C ASN A 474 -1.35 -4.21 3.73
N ARG A 475 -2.39 -4.74 3.08
CA ARG A 475 -3.52 -3.95 2.57
C ARG A 475 -4.65 -3.74 3.58
N SER A 476 -4.64 -4.49 4.68
CA SER A 476 -5.66 -4.33 5.72
C SER A 476 -5.36 -3.22 6.73
N TYR A 477 -4.13 -2.68 6.75
CA TYR A 477 -3.67 -1.63 7.68
C TYR A 477 -4.07 -1.91 9.13
N TRP A 478 -3.94 -3.19 9.54
CA TRP A 478 -4.44 -3.72 10.81
C TRP A 478 -3.61 -3.31 12.03
N TYR A 479 -2.44 -2.76 11.84
CA TYR A 479 -1.56 -2.20 12.87
C TYR A 479 -1.05 -0.83 12.42
N ALA A 480 -0.60 -0.01 13.39
CA ALA A 480 0.01 1.27 13.08
C ALA A 480 1.34 1.05 12.36
N GLN A 481 1.44 1.47 11.12
CA GLN A 481 2.62 1.28 10.26
C GLN A 481 3.06 2.60 9.63
N ALA A 482 4.32 2.64 9.18
CA ALA A 482 4.84 3.79 8.45
C ALA A 482 4.07 4.04 7.14
N LEU A 483 4.13 5.26 6.64
CA LEU A 483 3.49 5.64 5.38
C LEU A 483 4.10 4.86 4.21
N THR A 484 5.44 4.72 4.20
CA THR A 484 6.21 3.89 3.29
C THR A 484 6.69 2.63 4.01
N LEU A 485 6.57 1.48 3.35
CA LEU A 485 6.97 0.19 3.93
C LEU A 485 8.49 0.04 3.86
N GLY A 486 9.18 0.34 4.94
CA GLY A 486 10.61 0.07 5.12
C GLY A 486 10.89 -1.32 5.71
N TYR A 487 12.15 -1.69 5.83
CA TYR A 487 12.58 -2.94 6.46
C TYR A 487 12.87 -2.74 7.95
N ALA A 488 12.19 -3.52 8.79
CA ALA A 488 12.42 -3.52 10.24
C ALA A 488 12.21 -4.91 10.83
N PRO A 489 13.00 -5.33 11.83
CA PRO A 489 12.67 -6.48 12.65
C PRO A 489 11.42 -6.22 13.49
N ALA A 490 10.77 -7.31 13.97
CA ALA A 490 9.49 -7.17 14.65
C ALA A 490 9.20 -8.31 15.64
N ARG A 491 8.33 -8.00 16.60
CA ARG A 491 7.64 -8.98 17.45
C ARG A 491 6.13 -8.84 17.21
N ILE A 492 5.45 -9.97 17.03
CA ILE A 492 3.99 -10.00 16.88
C ILE A 492 3.41 -10.91 17.95
N THR A 493 2.45 -10.40 18.69
CA THR A 493 1.67 -11.15 19.66
C THR A 493 0.19 -11.08 19.28
N VAL A 494 -0.43 -12.23 19.00
CA VAL A 494 -1.84 -12.31 18.58
C VAL A 494 -2.60 -13.18 19.56
N THR A 495 -3.65 -12.64 20.16
CA THR A 495 -4.55 -13.35 21.08
C THR A 495 -5.89 -13.62 20.40
N VAL A 496 -6.32 -14.88 20.40
CA VAL A 496 -7.60 -15.33 19.83
C VAL A 496 -8.34 -16.26 20.82
N PRO A 497 -9.69 -16.34 20.76
CA PRO A 497 -10.44 -17.33 21.53
C PRO A 497 -10.26 -18.75 20.98
N GLU A 498 -10.29 -19.77 21.84
CA GLU A 498 -10.39 -21.17 21.40
C GLU A 498 -11.70 -21.38 20.58
N PRO A 499 -11.71 -22.21 19.52
CA PRO A 499 -10.64 -23.13 19.08
C PRO A 499 -9.72 -22.53 18.00
N TRP A 500 -9.66 -21.21 17.84
CA TRP A 500 -8.86 -20.55 16.81
C TRP A 500 -7.36 -20.65 17.12
N SER A 501 -6.57 -20.70 16.06
CA SER A 501 -5.10 -20.64 16.09
C SER A 501 -4.56 -19.65 15.09
N VAL A 502 -3.28 -19.30 15.22
CA VAL A 502 -2.63 -18.21 14.48
C VAL A 502 -1.35 -18.71 13.82
N ILE A 503 -1.13 -18.26 12.58
CA ILE A 503 0.15 -18.31 11.88
C ILE A 503 0.50 -16.85 11.54
N ALA A 504 1.74 -16.41 11.77
CA ALA A 504 2.11 -15.02 11.52
C ALA A 504 3.53 -14.88 10.96
N SER A 505 3.88 -13.67 10.49
CA SER A 505 5.23 -13.29 10.12
C SER A 505 6.18 -13.44 11.31
N GLY A 506 7.29 -14.12 11.11
CA GLY A 506 8.29 -14.37 12.15
C GLY A 506 8.41 -15.85 12.53
N GLU A 507 9.46 -16.15 13.28
CA GLU A 507 9.67 -17.44 13.91
C GLU A 507 8.70 -17.62 15.10
N PHE A 508 8.02 -18.77 15.16
CA PHE A 508 7.12 -19.06 16.26
C PHE A 508 7.91 -19.22 17.56
N GLU A 509 7.60 -18.41 18.56
CA GLU A 509 8.26 -18.41 19.86
C GLU A 509 7.44 -19.21 20.87
N SER A 510 6.14 -18.93 21.03
CA SER A 510 5.33 -19.55 22.07
C SER A 510 3.83 -19.47 21.82
N VAL A 511 3.09 -20.35 22.54
CA VAL A 511 1.66 -20.21 22.76
C VAL A 511 1.38 -20.36 24.25
N ALA A 512 0.66 -19.40 24.84
CA ALA A 512 0.36 -19.35 26.26
C ALA A 512 -1.04 -18.76 26.49
N PRO A 513 -1.66 -18.95 27.66
CA PRO A 513 -2.77 -18.10 28.06
C PRO A 513 -2.28 -16.66 28.23
N PRO A 514 -3.12 -15.63 27.94
CA PRO A 514 -2.74 -14.25 28.15
C PRO A 514 -2.48 -13.98 29.63
N PRO A 515 -1.56 -13.06 29.98
CA PRO A 515 -1.27 -12.73 31.37
C PRO A 515 -2.48 -12.07 32.04
N GLY A 516 -2.72 -12.42 33.30
CA GLY A 516 -3.80 -11.87 34.15
C GLY A 516 -4.88 -12.89 34.53
N PRO A 517 -5.92 -12.45 35.26
CA PRO A 517 -7.02 -13.33 35.62
C PRO A 517 -7.79 -13.82 34.39
N ALA A 518 -8.21 -15.08 34.42
CA ALA A 518 -8.98 -15.66 33.32
C ALA A 518 -10.27 -14.84 33.11
N PRO A 519 -10.52 -14.35 31.85
CA PRO A 519 -11.73 -13.60 31.58
C PRO A 519 -12.98 -14.50 31.70
N ARG A 520 -14.10 -13.90 32.09
CA ARG A 520 -15.41 -14.56 31.99
C ARG A 520 -15.73 -14.69 30.50
N GLY A 521 -15.58 -15.89 29.91
CA GLY A 521 -15.84 -16.12 28.50
C GLY A 521 -15.04 -17.28 27.91
N PRO A 522 -14.95 -17.39 26.57
CA PRO A 522 -14.15 -18.43 25.95
C PRO A 522 -12.67 -18.29 26.34
N ARG A 523 -12.00 -19.45 26.46
CA ARG A 523 -10.58 -19.49 26.78
C ARG A 523 -9.79 -18.78 25.68
N LEU A 524 -8.84 -17.93 26.07
CA LEU A 524 -7.99 -17.18 25.14
C LEU A 524 -6.62 -17.87 25.02
N ARG A 525 -6.07 -17.82 23.82
CA ARG A 525 -4.71 -18.29 23.50
C ARG A 525 -3.91 -17.15 22.89
N GLN A 526 -2.73 -16.91 23.39
CA GLN A 526 -1.80 -15.89 22.92
C GLN A 526 -0.65 -16.58 22.18
N PHE A 527 -0.44 -16.18 20.92
CA PHE A 527 0.61 -16.68 20.05
C PHE A 527 1.65 -15.59 19.82
N THR A 528 2.93 -15.90 20.00
CA THR A 528 4.03 -14.95 19.84
C THR A 528 4.96 -15.42 18.73
N PHE A 529 5.33 -14.47 17.86
CA PHE A 529 6.26 -14.67 16.75
C PHE A 529 7.30 -13.54 16.73
N VAL A 530 8.55 -13.87 16.34
CA VAL A 530 9.66 -12.92 16.28
C VAL A 530 10.28 -12.93 14.88
N ALA A 531 10.20 -11.81 14.18
CA ALA A 531 10.90 -11.59 12.93
C ALA A 531 12.26 -10.94 13.24
N SER A 532 13.28 -11.77 13.43
CA SER A 532 14.65 -11.33 13.74
C SER A 532 15.34 -10.68 12.54
N GLN A 533 15.07 -11.18 11.31
CA GLN A 533 15.45 -10.52 10.07
C GLN A 533 14.44 -9.43 9.72
N PRO A 534 14.91 -8.32 9.13
CA PRO A 534 14.03 -7.22 8.76
C PRO A 534 12.96 -7.64 7.76
N VAL A 535 11.73 -7.20 7.98
CA VAL A 535 10.57 -7.47 7.13
C VAL A 535 9.96 -6.18 6.64
N ARG A 536 9.35 -6.20 5.45
CA ARG A 536 8.70 -5.02 4.88
C ARG A 536 7.37 -4.71 5.55
N TYR A 537 6.63 -5.74 5.91
CA TYR A 537 5.34 -5.63 6.59
C TYR A 537 5.04 -6.91 7.37
N LEU A 538 4.07 -6.82 8.23
CA LEU A 538 3.63 -7.90 9.10
C LEU A 538 2.29 -8.44 8.65
N ALA A 539 2.11 -9.76 8.79
CA ALA A 539 0.85 -10.42 8.50
C ALA A 539 0.55 -11.52 9.54
N PHE A 540 -0.73 -11.80 9.74
CA PHE A 540 -1.18 -12.97 10.46
C PHE A 540 -2.43 -13.58 9.82
N LEU A 541 -2.56 -14.88 9.97
CA LEU A 541 -3.65 -15.70 9.48
C LEU A 541 -4.29 -16.42 10.66
N VAL A 542 -5.58 -16.23 10.86
CA VAL A 542 -6.38 -16.91 11.89
C VAL A 542 -7.24 -17.98 11.23
N GLY A 543 -7.25 -19.17 11.79
CA GLY A 543 -8.05 -20.28 11.31
C GLY A 543 -8.16 -21.39 12.34
N ARG A 544 -8.97 -22.40 12.03
CA ARG A 544 -8.99 -23.65 12.79
C ARG A 544 -7.96 -24.57 12.16
N PHE A 545 -6.71 -24.47 12.63
CA PHE A 545 -5.62 -25.26 12.07
C PHE A 545 -5.37 -26.55 12.89
N THR A 546 -4.91 -27.58 12.18
CA THR A 546 -4.34 -28.79 12.79
C THR A 546 -3.02 -28.46 13.48
N GLU A 547 -2.55 -29.34 14.37
CA GLU A 547 -1.20 -29.26 14.91
C GLU A 547 -0.17 -29.15 13.78
N PRO A 548 0.85 -28.27 13.93
CA PRO A 548 1.83 -28.04 12.89
C PRO A 548 2.66 -29.30 12.60
N ARG A 549 2.91 -29.55 11.33
CA ARG A 549 3.97 -30.47 10.90
C ARG A 549 5.25 -29.67 10.80
N VAL A 550 6.25 -30.06 11.55
CA VAL A 550 7.53 -29.36 11.62
C VAL A 550 8.63 -30.22 11.04
N GLU A 551 9.48 -29.61 10.21
CA GLU A 551 10.69 -30.22 9.67
C GLU A 551 11.82 -29.20 9.71
N THR A 552 13.01 -29.60 10.15
CA THR A 552 14.21 -28.77 10.09
C THR A 552 15.02 -29.17 8.86
N LEU A 553 15.20 -28.23 7.96
CA LEU A 553 15.94 -28.39 6.72
C LEU A 553 17.36 -27.86 6.88
N SER A 554 18.37 -28.73 6.75
CA SER A 554 19.75 -28.29 6.66
C SER A 554 20.03 -27.63 5.32
N LEU A 555 20.68 -26.48 5.33
CA LEU A 555 21.10 -25.69 4.16
C LEU A 555 22.53 -26.00 3.71
N LYS A 556 23.18 -27.02 4.27
CA LYS A 556 24.54 -27.47 3.90
C LYS A 556 24.66 -28.02 2.46
N HIS A 557 23.55 -28.19 1.75
CA HIS A 557 23.54 -28.59 0.35
C HIS A 557 23.90 -27.43 -0.61
N ILE A 558 23.96 -26.20 -0.11
CA ILE A 558 24.37 -25.03 -0.90
C ILE A 558 25.87 -25.14 -1.19
N GLU A 559 26.26 -25.01 -2.47
CA GLU A 559 27.63 -25.10 -2.90
C GLU A 559 28.52 -24.03 -2.21
N GLU A 560 29.75 -24.42 -1.84
CA GLU A 560 30.68 -23.54 -1.14
C GLU A 560 31.02 -22.27 -1.94
N SER A 561 31.07 -22.37 -3.27
CA SER A 561 31.26 -21.23 -4.18
C SER A 561 30.15 -20.17 -4.03
N LEU A 562 28.91 -20.57 -3.77
CA LEU A 562 27.80 -19.67 -3.53
C LEU A 562 27.85 -19.05 -2.13
N LEU A 563 28.29 -19.81 -1.13
CA LEU A 563 28.50 -19.30 0.23
C LEU A 563 29.58 -18.20 0.25
N ALA A 564 30.66 -18.37 -0.51
CA ALA A 564 31.73 -17.39 -0.63
C ALA A 564 31.30 -16.06 -1.26
N SER A 565 30.21 -16.05 -2.03
CA SER A 565 29.68 -14.84 -2.67
C SER A 565 28.76 -14.00 -1.77
N ARG A 566 28.47 -14.48 -0.55
CA ARG A 566 27.56 -13.79 0.39
C ARG A 566 28.19 -12.49 0.89
N GLN A 567 27.34 -11.47 1.01
CA GLN A 567 27.70 -10.21 1.65
C GLN A 567 27.69 -10.35 3.18
N PRO A 568 28.35 -9.47 3.94
CA PRO A 568 28.28 -9.48 5.41
C PRO A 568 26.82 -9.44 5.89
N GLY A 569 26.47 -10.30 6.82
CA GLY A 569 25.10 -10.40 7.33
C GLY A 569 24.85 -11.68 8.15
N VAL A 570 23.65 -11.81 8.66
CA VAL A 570 23.23 -13.03 9.39
C VAL A 570 22.66 -14.03 8.38
N TYR A 571 23.22 -15.23 8.40
CA TYR A 571 22.83 -16.38 7.59
C TYR A 571 22.52 -17.57 8.49
N TYR A 572 21.70 -18.48 8.02
CA TYR A 572 21.26 -19.64 8.77
C TYR A 572 21.76 -20.91 8.10
N ASP A 573 22.21 -21.87 8.92
CA ASP A 573 22.59 -23.23 8.45
C ASP A 573 21.40 -24.17 8.39
N GLU A 574 20.34 -23.82 9.09
CA GLU A 574 19.10 -24.58 9.20
C GLU A 574 17.88 -23.69 9.04
N LEU A 575 16.82 -24.23 8.44
CA LEU A 575 15.53 -23.60 8.27
C LEU A 575 14.45 -24.46 8.95
N THR A 576 13.68 -23.88 9.85
CA THR A 576 12.52 -24.53 10.44
C THR A 576 11.28 -24.32 9.56
N LEU A 577 10.78 -25.41 8.96
CA LEU A 577 9.55 -25.42 8.16
C LEU A 577 8.38 -25.90 9.03
N ARG A 578 7.27 -25.14 9.00
CA ARG A 578 6.04 -25.45 9.71
C ARG A 578 4.87 -25.45 8.72
N VAL A 579 4.15 -26.56 8.59
CA VAL A 579 2.96 -26.63 7.73
C VAL A 579 1.73 -26.89 8.59
N GLN A 580 0.73 -26.04 8.47
CA GLN A 580 -0.56 -26.16 9.14
C GLN A 580 -1.68 -26.09 8.10
N THR A 581 -2.72 -26.89 8.32
CA THR A 581 -3.85 -26.99 7.39
C THR A 581 -5.17 -26.87 8.13
N ASN A 582 -6.20 -26.48 7.44
CA ASN A 582 -7.56 -26.72 7.92
C ASN A 582 -7.78 -28.22 8.16
N PRO A 583 -8.62 -28.63 9.12
CA PRO A 583 -8.81 -30.03 9.49
C PRO A 583 -9.16 -30.95 8.31
N ARG A 584 -9.97 -30.47 7.35
CA ARG A 584 -10.34 -31.23 6.13
C ARG A 584 -9.15 -31.47 5.18
N GLN A 585 -8.14 -30.60 5.23
CA GLN A 585 -6.95 -30.66 4.37
C GLN A 585 -5.75 -31.38 5.04
N ARG A 586 -5.97 -32.08 6.15
CA ARG A 586 -4.90 -32.73 6.96
C ARG A 586 -4.00 -33.67 6.14
N GLN A 587 -4.55 -34.44 5.21
CA GLN A 587 -3.77 -35.32 4.35
C GLN A 587 -2.86 -34.56 3.41
N ARG A 588 -3.37 -33.48 2.80
CA ARG A 588 -2.63 -32.61 1.91
C ARG A 588 -1.44 -31.92 2.59
N GLY A 589 -1.51 -31.68 3.90
CA GLY A 589 -0.41 -31.09 4.67
C GLY A 589 0.91 -31.85 4.58
N ARG A 590 0.89 -33.19 4.41
CA ARG A 590 2.12 -33.99 4.18
C ARG A 590 2.71 -33.76 2.81
N GLU A 591 1.85 -33.66 1.81
CA GLU A 591 2.26 -33.42 0.41
C GLU A 591 2.85 -32.01 0.29
N VAL A 592 2.19 -31.01 0.86
CA VAL A 592 2.66 -29.62 0.87
C VAL A 592 4.00 -29.50 1.59
N LEU A 593 4.19 -30.14 2.75
CA LEU A 593 5.48 -30.13 3.45
C LEU A 593 6.61 -30.70 2.57
N ARG A 594 6.40 -31.88 1.97
CA ARG A 594 7.40 -32.51 1.08
C ARG A 594 7.71 -31.64 -0.13
N THR A 595 6.67 -31.08 -0.77
CA THR A 595 6.83 -30.17 -1.91
C THR A 595 7.57 -28.90 -1.50
N THR A 596 7.23 -28.28 -0.35
CA THR A 596 7.91 -27.12 0.19
C THR A 596 9.41 -27.38 0.40
N VAL A 597 9.76 -28.48 1.04
CA VAL A 597 11.18 -28.89 1.26
C VAL A 597 11.93 -28.96 -0.06
N ASN A 598 11.37 -29.60 -1.06
CA ASN A 598 12.02 -29.79 -2.35
C ASN A 598 12.18 -28.47 -3.12
N ILE A 599 11.16 -27.60 -3.12
CA ILE A 599 11.21 -26.27 -3.75
C ILE A 599 12.24 -25.41 -3.06
N VAL A 600 12.24 -25.33 -1.73
CA VAL A 600 13.20 -24.54 -0.96
C VAL A 600 14.64 -25.00 -1.24
N ARG A 601 14.89 -26.31 -1.23
CA ARG A 601 16.22 -26.86 -1.60
C ARG A 601 16.66 -26.43 -2.99
N PHE A 602 15.75 -26.48 -3.94
CA PHE A 602 16.06 -26.09 -5.31
C PHE A 602 16.33 -24.58 -5.41
N TYR A 603 15.49 -23.72 -4.84
CA TYR A 603 15.68 -22.28 -4.91
C TYR A 603 16.93 -21.81 -4.17
N THR A 604 17.23 -22.39 -3.00
CA THR A 604 18.48 -22.10 -2.27
C THR A 604 19.71 -22.54 -3.05
N SER A 605 19.64 -23.62 -3.84
CA SER A 605 20.76 -24.02 -4.74
C SER A 605 20.97 -23.05 -5.90
N LEU A 606 19.96 -22.29 -6.31
CA LEU A 606 20.08 -21.25 -7.35
C LEU A 606 20.58 -19.91 -6.80
N VAL A 607 20.06 -19.50 -5.63
CA VAL A 607 20.30 -18.17 -5.07
C VAL A 607 21.47 -18.16 -4.08
N GLY A 608 21.72 -19.29 -3.39
CA GLY A 608 22.82 -19.41 -2.42
C GLY A 608 22.42 -19.10 -0.97
N ASP A 609 21.12 -18.87 -0.69
CA ASP A 609 20.63 -18.52 0.64
C ASP A 609 19.13 -18.78 0.78
N PHE A 610 18.65 -18.92 2.04
CA PHE A 610 17.26 -18.69 2.41
C PHE A 610 17.21 -17.49 3.37
N PRO A 611 16.36 -16.47 3.13
CA PRO A 611 16.49 -15.19 3.84
C PRO A 611 16.15 -15.25 5.33
N TYR A 612 15.39 -16.24 5.80
CA TYR A 612 14.83 -16.31 7.15
C TYR A 612 15.21 -17.60 7.88
N SER A 613 15.13 -17.60 9.24
CA SER A 613 15.37 -18.78 10.08
C SER A 613 14.21 -19.80 10.06
N ALA A 614 13.01 -19.31 9.69
CA ALA A 614 11.80 -20.13 9.70
C ALA A 614 10.88 -19.77 8.52
N LEU A 615 10.02 -20.72 8.15
CA LEU A 615 8.93 -20.52 7.19
C LEU A 615 7.70 -21.28 7.66
N SER A 616 6.60 -20.59 7.81
CA SER A 616 5.30 -21.20 8.08
C SER A 616 4.46 -21.26 6.80
N VAL A 617 3.86 -22.40 6.49
CA VAL A 617 2.94 -22.56 5.36
C VAL A 617 1.54 -22.89 5.88
N GLY A 618 0.59 -22.00 5.58
CA GLY A 618 -0.82 -22.18 5.90
C GLY A 618 -1.61 -22.67 4.69
N VAL A 619 -2.25 -23.84 4.78
CA VAL A 619 -3.15 -24.33 3.73
C VAL A 619 -4.58 -24.06 4.13
N VAL A 620 -5.29 -23.25 3.36
CA VAL A 620 -6.65 -22.77 3.62
C VAL A 620 -7.59 -23.11 2.46
N GLU A 621 -8.89 -23.16 2.76
CA GLU A 621 -9.91 -23.32 1.73
C GLU A 621 -10.38 -21.94 1.24
N ARG A 622 -10.44 -21.78 -0.09
CA ARG A 622 -11.00 -20.61 -0.77
C ARG A 622 -11.77 -21.06 -2.01
N ARG A 623 -12.61 -20.21 -2.57
CA ARG A 623 -13.31 -20.49 -3.82
C ARG A 623 -12.35 -20.60 -4.99
N LEU A 624 -11.32 -19.76 -5.02
CA LEU A 624 -10.28 -19.75 -6.03
C LEU A 624 -8.96 -20.27 -5.45
N PRO A 625 -8.18 -21.01 -6.22
CA PRO A 625 -6.80 -21.30 -5.86
C PRO A 625 -5.96 -20.03 -5.94
N GLY A 626 -4.78 -20.05 -5.34
CA GLY A 626 -3.85 -18.92 -5.29
C GLY A 626 -3.07 -18.94 -4.00
N GLY A 627 -2.49 -17.82 -3.66
CA GLY A 627 -1.72 -17.69 -2.43
C GLY A 627 -1.51 -16.23 -2.01
N HIS A 628 -0.77 -16.09 -0.94
CA HIS A 628 -0.27 -14.81 -0.44
C HIS A 628 0.93 -15.08 0.45
N SER A 629 2.06 -14.44 0.17
CA SER A 629 3.34 -14.78 0.82
C SER A 629 4.02 -13.58 1.48
N PRO A 630 3.55 -13.19 2.68
CA PRO A 630 4.29 -12.28 3.54
C PRO A 630 5.64 -12.88 3.99
N PRO A 631 6.56 -12.08 4.54
CA PRO A 631 7.80 -12.59 5.09
C PRO A 631 7.55 -13.66 6.17
N TYR A 632 8.32 -14.75 6.18
CA TYR A 632 8.21 -15.91 7.08
C TYR A 632 6.92 -16.74 6.93
N LEU A 633 5.98 -16.30 6.09
CA LEU A 633 4.68 -16.94 5.95
C LEU A 633 4.35 -17.12 4.47
N SER A 634 3.87 -18.30 4.10
CA SER A 634 3.26 -18.55 2.80
C SER A 634 1.88 -19.14 3.00
N MET A 635 0.86 -18.54 2.44
CA MET A 635 -0.50 -19.08 2.45
C MET A 635 -0.80 -19.67 1.07
N VAL A 636 -1.22 -20.91 1.04
CA VAL A 636 -1.69 -21.59 -0.17
C VAL A 636 -3.19 -21.82 -0.07
N ALA A 637 -3.92 -21.21 -0.97
CA ALA A 637 -5.37 -21.36 -1.05
C ALA A 637 -5.73 -22.55 -1.96
N THR A 638 -6.64 -23.39 -1.50
CA THR A 638 -7.13 -24.53 -2.26
C THR A 638 -8.64 -24.45 -2.39
N PRO A 639 -9.22 -24.77 -3.56
CA PRO A 639 -10.66 -24.92 -3.68
C PRO A 639 -11.22 -25.93 -2.69
N GLY A 640 -12.41 -25.66 -2.16
CA GLY A 640 -13.10 -26.57 -1.26
C GLY A 640 -13.49 -27.90 -1.96
N PRO A 641 -13.87 -28.92 -1.18
CA PRO A 641 -14.36 -30.19 -1.74
C PRO A 641 -15.56 -29.98 -2.65
N GLY A 642 -15.58 -30.66 -3.81
CA GLY A 642 -16.67 -30.56 -4.79
C GLY A 642 -16.63 -29.34 -5.71
N SER A 643 -15.58 -28.51 -5.64
CA SER A 643 -15.41 -27.38 -6.57
C SER A 643 -15.34 -27.85 -8.02
N THR A 644 -16.21 -27.32 -8.87
CA THR A 644 -16.25 -27.57 -10.32
C THR A 644 -15.55 -26.49 -11.13
N LEU A 645 -14.82 -25.61 -10.45
CA LEU A 645 -14.15 -24.45 -11.07
C LEU A 645 -13.17 -24.90 -12.16
N ARG A 646 -13.37 -24.39 -13.38
CA ARG A 646 -12.43 -24.57 -14.51
C ARG A 646 -11.80 -23.21 -14.84
N TRP A 647 -10.48 -23.18 -14.85
CA TRP A 647 -9.65 -21.98 -15.09
C TRP A 647 -8.58 -22.27 -16.14
N GLY A 648 -9.03 -22.87 -17.25
CA GLY A 648 -8.30 -23.67 -18.20
C GLY A 648 -7.18 -23.02 -19.01
N ASP A 649 -7.13 -21.69 -19.14
CA ASP A 649 -6.17 -21.04 -20.05
C ASP A 649 -4.98 -20.41 -19.32
N ASP A 650 -5.04 -20.25 -18.00
CA ASP A 650 -3.94 -19.70 -17.20
C ASP A 650 -2.72 -20.64 -17.23
N PRO A 651 -1.49 -20.16 -17.43
CA PRO A 651 -0.27 -20.96 -17.28
C PRO A 651 -0.17 -21.71 -15.94
N ALA A 652 -0.80 -21.19 -14.88
CA ALA A 652 -0.89 -21.86 -13.59
C ALA A 652 -1.84 -23.08 -13.58
N ALA A 653 -2.73 -23.19 -14.56
CA ALA A 653 -3.75 -24.25 -14.63
C ALA A 653 -3.30 -25.52 -15.34
N LEU A 654 -2.01 -25.72 -15.54
CA LEU A 654 -1.49 -26.91 -16.21
C LEU A 654 -1.85 -28.18 -15.41
N PRO A 655 -2.57 -29.14 -16.00
CA PRO A 655 -3.02 -30.36 -15.31
C PRO A 655 -1.88 -31.16 -14.69
N ASN A 656 -0.68 -31.04 -15.24
CA ASN A 656 0.51 -31.79 -14.81
C ASN A 656 1.40 -31.00 -13.84
N PHE A 657 0.96 -29.81 -13.38
CA PHE A 657 1.74 -29.01 -12.44
C PHE A 657 0.88 -28.49 -11.26
N PRO A 658 0.41 -29.40 -10.38
CA PRO A 658 -0.44 -29.02 -9.24
C PRO A 658 0.27 -28.15 -8.19
N ASP A 659 1.63 -28.15 -8.21
CA ASP A 659 2.46 -27.42 -7.24
C ASP A 659 2.78 -25.99 -7.70
N PHE A 660 2.19 -25.50 -8.81
CA PHE A 660 2.51 -24.19 -9.38
C PHE A 660 2.37 -23.07 -8.36
N PHE A 661 1.23 -22.98 -7.67
CA PHE A 661 1.01 -21.94 -6.68
C PHE A 661 1.96 -22.04 -5.49
N ALA A 662 2.23 -23.25 -5.00
CA ALA A 662 3.20 -23.43 -3.92
C ALA A 662 4.60 -22.94 -4.36
N ALA A 663 5.02 -23.26 -5.59
CA ALA A 663 6.31 -22.82 -6.12
C ALA A 663 6.38 -21.31 -6.31
N HIS A 664 5.31 -20.70 -6.84
CA HIS A 664 5.19 -19.25 -7.00
C HIS A 664 5.25 -18.53 -5.65
N GLU A 665 4.39 -18.93 -4.71
CA GLU A 665 4.32 -18.30 -3.40
C GLU A 665 5.62 -18.44 -2.59
N LEU A 666 6.29 -19.59 -2.68
CA LEU A 666 7.56 -19.76 -1.99
C LEU A 666 8.67 -18.88 -2.57
N ALA A 667 8.66 -18.60 -3.88
CA ALA A 667 9.64 -17.72 -4.51
C ALA A 667 9.56 -16.29 -3.98
N HIS A 668 8.39 -15.85 -3.54
CA HIS A 668 8.21 -14.52 -2.94
C HIS A 668 9.04 -14.32 -1.66
N GLN A 669 9.48 -15.37 -0.96
CA GLN A 669 10.36 -15.18 0.20
C GLN A 669 11.67 -14.48 -0.17
N TRP A 670 12.16 -14.67 -1.40
CA TRP A 670 13.28 -13.94 -1.99
C TRP A 670 12.80 -12.68 -2.71
N TRP A 671 11.86 -12.84 -3.67
CA TRP A 671 11.44 -11.81 -4.63
C TRP A 671 10.17 -11.14 -4.16
N GLY A 672 10.30 -9.90 -3.72
CA GLY A 672 9.21 -9.13 -3.10
C GLY A 672 9.32 -9.02 -1.59
N GLN A 673 9.87 -10.04 -0.89
CA GLN A 673 10.05 -9.98 0.56
C GLN A 673 11.51 -9.67 0.95
N ALA A 674 12.47 -10.54 0.69
CA ALA A 674 13.87 -10.25 1.02
C ALA A 674 14.45 -9.14 0.11
N VAL A 675 14.14 -9.13 -1.18
CA VAL A 675 14.41 -8.02 -2.07
C VAL A 675 13.09 -7.34 -2.41
N GLY A 676 12.86 -6.15 -1.85
CA GLY A 676 11.69 -5.34 -2.12
C GLY A 676 11.85 -4.49 -3.38
N TRP A 677 10.81 -3.78 -3.75
CA TRP A 677 10.81 -2.85 -4.88
C TRP A 677 10.86 -1.39 -4.42
N LYS A 678 11.51 -0.54 -5.20
CA LYS A 678 11.67 0.90 -4.92
C LYS A 678 10.34 1.66 -4.91
N ASN A 679 9.44 1.27 -5.81
CA ASN A 679 8.08 1.78 -5.90
C ASN A 679 7.18 0.73 -6.56
N TYR A 680 5.87 0.97 -6.60
CA TYR A 680 4.90 -0.02 -7.07
C TYR A 680 5.00 -0.35 -8.57
N HIS A 681 5.63 0.48 -9.39
CA HIS A 681 5.89 0.18 -10.80
C HIS A 681 6.87 -0.98 -10.99
N GLU A 682 7.73 -1.19 -10.00
CA GLU A 682 8.72 -2.27 -10.00
C GLU A 682 8.15 -3.64 -9.55
N HIS A 683 6.83 -3.75 -9.43
CA HIS A 683 6.15 -4.96 -8.93
C HIS A 683 6.43 -6.21 -9.77
N TRP A 684 6.80 -6.05 -11.05
CA TRP A 684 7.21 -7.16 -11.91
C TRP A 684 8.46 -7.90 -11.40
N LEU A 685 9.35 -7.22 -10.64
CA LEU A 685 10.51 -7.82 -9.97
C LEU A 685 10.12 -8.81 -8.86
N SER A 686 8.89 -8.74 -8.38
CA SER A 686 8.32 -9.73 -7.47
C SER A 686 7.57 -10.80 -8.26
N GLU A 687 6.52 -10.43 -8.99
CA GLU A 687 5.60 -11.37 -9.62
C GLU A 687 6.21 -12.08 -10.84
N GLY A 688 6.95 -11.35 -11.68
CA GLY A 688 7.66 -11.92 -12.82
C GLY A 688 8.73 -12.91 -12.40
N PHE A 689 9.48 -12.60 -11.35
CA PHE A 689 10.45 -13.52 -10.76
C PHE A 689 9.77 -14.75 -10.15
N ALA A 690 8.72 -14.58 -9.35
CA ALA A 690 8.00 -15.71 -8.75
C ALA A 690 7.40 -16.62 -9.81
N GLN A 691 6.82 -16.03 -10.87
CA GLN A 691 6.28 -16.77 -12.02
C GLN A 691 7.37 -17.56 -12.76
N TYR A 692 8.54 -16.95 -12.99
CA TYR A 692 9.66 -17.61 -13.66
C TYR A 692 10.30 -18.71 -12.79
N PHE A 693 10.43 -18.48 -11.48
CA PHE A 693 10.95 -19.47 -10.54
C PHE A 693 10.02 -20.70 -10.45
N ALA A 694 8.68 -20.49 -10.50
CA ALA A 694 7.74 -21.58 -10.62
C ALA A 694 7.94 -22.39 -11.92
N ALA A 695 8.22 -21.72 -13.05
CA ALA A 695 8.56 -22.40 -14.29
C ALA A 695 9.89 -23.18 -14.19
N LEU A 696 10.92 -22.60 -13.53
CA LEU A 696 12.21 -23.32 -13.27
C LEU A 696 12.02 -24.53 -12.37
N TRP A 697 11.12 -24.47 -11.38
CA TRP A 697 10.74 -25.64 -10.58
C TRP A 697 10.10 -26.73 -11.44
N ALA A 698 9.23 -26.36 -12.39
CA ALA A 698 8.66 -27.31 -13.34
C ALA A 698 9.76 -27.95 -14.25
N GLU A 699 10.74 -27.16 -14.70
CA GLU A 699 11.90 -27.67 -15.47
C GLU A 699 12.65 -28.72 -14.66
N ARG A 700 12.89 -28.46 -13.38
CA ARG A 700 13.63 -29.33 -12.46
C ARG A 700 12.88 -30.60 -12.08
N SER A 701 11.57 -30.47 -11.81
CA SER A 701 10.76 -31.58 -11.23
C SER A 701 10.03 -32.41 -12.27
N LEU A 702 9.62 -31.81 -13.40
CA LEU A 702 8.80 -32.43 -14.44
C LEU A 702 9.48 -32.48 -15.82
N GLY A 703 10.62 -31.81 -15.96
CA GLY A 703 11.47 -31.84 -17.15
C GLY A 703 11.14 -30.77 -18.19
N ARG A 704 12.01 -30.69 -19.21
CA ARG A 704 11.99 -29.65 -20.26
C ARG A 704 10.69 -29.59 -21.08
N GLY A 705 9.97 -30.68 -21.22
CA GLY A 705 8.71 -30.72 -21.97
C GLY A 705 7.62 -29.90 -21.29
N VAL A 706 7.43 -30.06 -19.98
CA VAL A 706 6.47 -29.28 -19.18
C VAL A 706 6.90 -27.82 -19.10
N PHE A 707 8.19 -27.56 -18.85
CA PHE A 707 8.75 -26.19 -18.89
C PHE A 707 8.44 -25.50 -20.21
N GLY A 708 8.71 -26.14 -21.36
CA GLY A 708 8.41 -25.58 -22.68
C GLY A 708 6.92 -25.29 -22.88
N SER A 709 6.03 -26.10 -22.29
CA SER A 709 4.59 -25.83 -22.35
C SER A 709 4.19 -24.60 -21.54
N ILE A 710 4.78 -24.40 -20.38
CA ILE A 710 4.59 -23.20 -19.55
C ILE A 710 5.08 -21.96 -20.28
N ILE A 711 6.31 -21.99 -20.82
CA ILE A 711 6.89 -20.88 -21.58
C ILE A 711 6.01 -20.52 -22.79
N ARG A 712 5.51 -21.49 -23.55
CA ARG A 712 4.59 -21.21 -24.67
C ARG A 712 3.30 -20.54 -24.22
N SER A 713 2.70 -20.99 -23.12
CA SER A 713 1.49 -20.37 -22.60
C SER A 713 1.75 -18.93 -22.14
N MET A 714 2.85 -18.68 -21.42
CA MET A 714 3.24 -17.33 -21.00
C MET A 714 3.51 -16.42 -22.20
N GLN A 715 4.20 -16.92 -23.22
CA GLN A 715 4.49 -16.18 -24.45
C GLN A 715 3.21 -15.78 -25.19
N GLN A 716 2.24 -16.69 -25.30
CA GLN A 716 0.97 -16.43 -25.96
C GLN A 716 0.20 -15.30 -25.28
N TRP A 717 0.11 -15.35 -23.93
CA TRP A 717 -0.53 -14.26 -23.16
C TRP A 717 0.22 -12.94 -23.30
N SER A 718 1.57 -12.97 -23.26
CA SER A 718 2.41 -11.78 -23.43
C SER A 718 2.22 -11.13 -24.80
N VAL A 719 2.07 -11.92 -25.87
CA VAL A 719 1.85 -11.39 -27.23
C VAL A 719 0.44 -10.83 -27.37
N GLN A 720 -0.58 -11.53 -26.83
CA GLN A 720 -1.98 -11.12 -26.97
C GLN A 720 -2.28 -9.78 -26.30
N GLU A 721 -1.62 -9.48 -25.16
CA GLU A 721 -1.92 -8.31 -24.35
C GLU A 721 -0.79 -7.24 -24.36
N SER A 722 0.21 -7.38 -25.22
CA SER A 722 1.38 -6.48 -25.19
C SER A 722 1.10 -5.05 -25.62
N ASP A 723 0.03 -4.82 -26.40
CA ASP A 723 -0.42 -3.50 -26.83
C ASP A 723 -1.15 -2.71 -25.75
N GLN A 724 -1.42 -3.34 -24.62
CA GLN A 724 -2.13 -2.71 -23.50
C GLN A 724 -1.23 -1.82 -22.63
N GLY A 725 0.09 -1.90 -22.80
CA GLY A 725 1.06 -1.03 -22.15
C GLY A 725 2.34 -1.72 -21.71
N PRO A 726 3.33 -0.94 -21.22
CA PRO A 726 4.60 -1.47 -20.77
C PRO A 726 4.46 -2.22 -19.43
N VAL A 727 5.40 -3.13 -19.18
CA VAL A 727 5.48 -3.87 -17.91
C VAL A 727 5.59 -2.93 -16.71
N TYR A 728 6.36 -1.86 -16.84
CA TYR A 728 6.54 -0.85 -15.80
C TYR A 728 5.23 -0.18 -15.34
N LEU A 729 4.24 -0.05 -16.22
CA LEU A 729 2.92 0.47 -15.87
C LEU A 729 1.90 -0.63 -15.54
N GLY A 730 2.30 -1.88 -15.60
CA GLY A 730 1.41 -3.05 -15.52
C GLY A 730 0.58 -3.12 -14.24
N TYR A 731 1.12 -2.70 -13.10
CA TYR A 731 0.38 -2.68 -11.83
C TYR A 731 -0.88 -1.79 -11.94
N ARG A 732 -0.77 -0.62 -12.52
CA ARG A 732 -1.90 0.28 -12.76
C ARG A 732 -2.88 -0.27 -13.80
N ILE A 733 -2.36 -0.91 -14.86
CA ILE A 733 -3.19 -1.47 -15.94
C ILE A 733 -4.18 -2.49 -15.38
N GLY A 734 -3.74 -3.39 -14.50
CA GLY A 734 -4.60 -4.38 -13.84
C GLY A 734 -5.71 -3.72 -13.02
N HIS A 735 -5.38 -2.70 -12.26
CA HIS A 735 -6.36 -1.96 -11.48
C HIS A 735 -7.33 -1.13 -12.33
N PHE A 736 -6.88 -0.58 -13.47
CA PHE A 736 -7.73 0.22 -14.35
C PHE A 736 -8.89 -0.55 -14.94
N LYS A 737 -8.65 -1.78 -15.38
CA LYS A 737 -9.68 -2.59 -16.02
C LYS A 737 -10.41 -3.49 -15.04
N GLY A 738 -9.87 -3.73 -13.84
CA GLY A 738 -10.33 -4.78 -12.95
C GLY A 738 -10.25 -6.16 -13.60
N ASP A 739 -9.33 -6.30 -14.57
CA ASP A 739 -9.14 -7.50 -15.37
C ASP A 739 -7.89 -8.24 -14.89
N SER A 740 -8.11 -9.31 -14.15
CA SER A 740 -7.03 -10.15 -13.64
C SER A 740 -6.21 -10.80 -14.75
N ARG A 741 -6.82 -11.09 -15.91
CA ARG A 741 -6.13 -11.66 -17.06
C ARG A 741 -5.07 -10.71 -17.60
N LEU A 742 -5.44 -9.44 -17.80
CA LEU A 742 -4.53 -8.42 -18.29
C LEU A 742 -3.37 -8.18 -17.33
N PHE A 743 -3.66 -8.08 -16.03
CA PHE A 743 -2.65 -7.90 -15.00
C PHE A 743 -1.65 -9.07 -15.01
N ARG A 744 -2.15 -10.30 -15.05
CA ARG A 744 -1.31 -11.50 -15.13
C ARG A 744 -0.52 -11.58 -16.43
N ALA A 745 -1.12 -11.21 -17.54
CA ALA A 745 -0.42 -11.20 -18.84
C ALA A 745 0.78 -10.26 -18.84
N VAL A 746 0.64 -9.05 -18.31
CA VAL A 746 1.67 -8.00 -18.38
C VAL A 746 2.70 -8.11 -17.25
N ILE A 747 2.27 -8.27 -16.01
CA ILE A 747 3.18 -8.30 -14.85
C ILE A 747 3.80 -9.69 -14.64
N TYR A 748 2.96 -10.73 -14.62
CA TYR A 748 3.41 -12.09 -14.32
C TYR A 748 4.07 -12.73 -15.54
N ASN A 749 3.29 -12.91 -16.62
CA ASN A 749 3.73 -13.71 -17.76
C ASN A 749 4.76 -12.98 -18.62
N LYS A 750 4.52 -11.71 -19.01
CA LYS A 750 5.50 -10.92 -19.77
C LYS A 750 6.75 -10.64 -18.92
N GLY A 751 6.60 -10.35 -17.60
CA GLY A 751 7.74 -10.23 -16.68
C GLY A 751 8.59 -11.51 -16.63
N ALA A 752 7.97 -12.68 -16.50
CA ALA A 752 8.67 -13.97 -16.55
C ALA A 752 9.32 -14.25 -17.92
N MET A 753 8.66 -13.88 -19.01
CA MET A 753 9.23 -14.00 -20.36
C MET A 753 10.42 -13.09 -20.58
N VAL A 754 10.44 -11.89 -20.01
CA VAL A 754 11.61 -11.00 -20.03
C VAL A 754 12.80 -11.67 -19.36
N LEU A 755 12.60 -12.27 -18.18
CA LEU A 755 13.65 -13.04 -17.49
C LEU A 755 14.13 -14.24 -18.33
N HIS A 756 13.21 -14.97 -18.96
CA HIS A 756 13.55 -16.09 -19.83
C HIS A 756 14.36 -15.65 -21.05
N MET A 757 13.93 -14.58 -21.71
CA MET A 757 14.66 -14.03 -22.86
C MET A 757 16.02 -13.47 -22.45
N LEU A 758 16.13 -12.82 -21.31
CA LEU A 758 17.40 -12.34 -20.76
C LEU A 758 18.36 -13.51 -20.50
N ARG A 759 17.91 -14.59 -19.83
CA ARG A 759 18.69 -15.81 -19.61
C ARG A 759 19.24 -16.38 -20.91
N ARG A 760 18.42 -16.43 -21.96
CA ARG A 760 18.85 -16.91 -23.27
C ARG A 760 19.82 -15.97 -23.98
N LEU A 761 19.71 -14.68 -23.77
CA LEU A 761 20.59 -13.68 -24.36
C LEU A 761 21.99 -13.70 -23.72
N VAL A 762 22.07 -13.71 -22.39
CA VAL A 762 23.34 -13.62 -21.67
C VAL A 762 23.96 -15.00 -21.39
N GLY A 763 23.15 -16.07 -21.36
CA GLY A 763 23.53 -17.44 -20.98
C GLY A 763 23.25 -17.76 -19.53
N ASP A 764 23.15 -19.06 -19.20
CA ASP A 764 22.76 -19.56 -17.87
C ASP A 764 23.70 -19.09 -16.77
N GLU A 765 25.01 -19.18 -16.98
CA GLU A 765 26.04 -18.85 -16.01
C GLU A 765 25.94 -17.37 -15.59
N ALA A 766 25.98 -16.46 -16.57
CA ALA A 766 25.91 -15.02 -16.31
C ALA A 766 24.54 -14.61 -15.74
N PHE A 767 23.45 -15.24 -16.19
CA PHE A 767 22.11 -14.95 -15.70
C PHE A 767 21.97 -15.29 -14.20
N PHE A 768 22.32 -16.51 -13.80
CA PHE A 768 22.20 -16.90 -12.39
C PHE A 768 23.25 -16.21 -11.50
N ALA A 769 24.43 -15.91 -12.01
CA ALA A 769 25.40 -15.07 -11.29
C ALA A 769 24.84 -13.65 -11.08
N GLY A 770 24.20 -13.06 -12.10
CA GLY A 770 23.52 -11.76 -12.01
C GLY A 770 22.39 -11.76 -10.98
N ILE A 771 21.56 -12.82 -10.96
CA ILE A 771 20.50 -13.00 -9.95
C ILE A 771 21.08 -13.04 -8.53
N ARG A 772 22.15 -13.82 -8.32
CA ARG A 772 22.82 -13.90 -7.00
C ARG A 772 23.44 -12.57 -6.59
N ARG A 773 24.10 -11.86 -7.52
CA ARG A 773 24.63 -10.52 -7.26
C ARG A 773 23.51 -9.55 -6.88
N TYR A 774 22.40 -9.55 -7.61
CA TYR A 774 21.24 -8.73 -7.32
C TYR A 774 20.67 -9.01 -5.93
N TYR A 775 20.42 -10.29 -5.60
CA TYR A 775 19.95 -10.70 -4.28
C TYR A 775 20.92 -10.31 -3.16
N ASN A 776 22.20 -10.64 -3.30
CA ASN A 776 23.20 -10.35 -2.26
C ASN A 776 23.38 -8.85 -2.01
N THR A 777 23.28 -8.02 -3.06
CA THR A 777 23.42 -6.56 -2.94
C THR A 777 22.20 -5.92 -2.27
N TRP A 778 21.00 -6.43 -2.54
CA TRP A 778 19.75 -5.80 -2.15
C TRP A 778 18.94 -6.61 -1.12
N ARG A 779 19.54 -7.59 -0.49
CA ARG A 779 18.92 -8.38 0.58
C ARG A 779 18.49 -7.46 1.73
N PHE A 780 17.17 -7.50 2.07
CA PHE A 780 16.51 -6.61 3.02
C PHE A 780 16.59 -5.12 2.68
N ALA A 781 16.55 -4.84 1.39
CA ALA A 781 16.50 -3.50 0.85
C ALA A 781 15.56 -3.43 -0.36
N LYS A 782 15.29 -2.23 -0.85
CA LYS A 782 14.44 -1.98 -2.01
C LYS A 782 15.30 -1.75 -3.24
N ALA A 783 14.95 -2.42 -4.33
CA ALA A 783 15.65 -2.32 -5.61
C ALA A 783 14.68 -2.11 -6.78
N GLY A 784 15.19 -1.59 -7.89
CA GLY A 784 14.43 -1.37 -9.11
C GLY A 784 15.02 -2.09 -10.31
N THR A 785 14.37 -1.94 -11.45
CA THR A 785 14.77 -2.52 -12.74
C THR A 785 16.22 -2.20 -13.10
N ASP A 786 16.67 -0.96 -12.88
CA ASP A 786 18.03 -0.55 -13.18
C ASP A 786 19.08 -1.22 -12.26
N ASP A 787 18.72 -1.55 -11.02
CA ASP A 787 19.61 -2.26 -10.11
C ASP A 787 19.80 -3.71 -10.55
N PHE A 788 18.70 -4.37 -10.99
CA PHE A 788 18.77 -5.71 -11.55
C PHE A 788 19.56 -5.72 -12.87
N ARG A 789 19.29 -4.75 -13.76
CA ARG A 789 20.06 -4.58 -15.00
C ARG A 789 21.57 -4.52 -14.74
N ARG A 790 22.01 -3.62 -13.86
CA ARG A 790 23.43 -3.46 -13.51
C ARG A 790 24.06 -4.73 -12.93
N ALA A 791 23.29 -5.49 -12.15
CA ALA A 791 23.77 -6.76 -11.61
C ALA A 791 24.04 -7.79 -12.70
N VAL A 792 23.16 -7.88 -13.71
CA VAL A 792 23.36 -8.82 -14.84
C VAL A 792 24.43 -8.31 -15.81
N GLU A 793 24.50 -7.01 -16.06
CA GLU A 793 25.58 -6.40 -16.87
C GLU A 793 26.97 -6.71 -16.29
N ALA A 794 27.12 -6.61 -14.97
CA ALA A 794 28.39 -6.89 -14.28
C ALA A 794 28.86 -8.35 -14.46
N GLU A 795 27.93 -9.30 -14.58
CA GLU A 795 28.26 -10.74 -14.72
C GLU A 795 28.36 -11.17 -16.20
N SER A 796 27.60 -10.53 -17.08
CA SER A 796 27.58 -10.89 -18.50
C SER A 796 28.57 -10.11 -19.35
N GLY A 797 29.04 -8.94 -18.88
CA GLY A 797 29.84 -8.02 -19.68
C GLY A 797 29.09 -7.37 -20.84
N MET A 798 27.76 -7.53 -20.94
CA MET A 798 26.92 -6.97 -22.00
C MET A 798 26.23 -5.68 -21.53
N ASP A 799 26.11 -4.69 -22.42
CA ASP A 799 25.21 -3.56 -22.22
C ASP A 799 23.76 -4.03 -22.46
N LEU A 800 22.95 -3.95 -21.43
CA LEU A 800 21.53 -4.36 -21.43
C LEU A 800 20.56 -3.17 -21.41
N GLY A 801 21.06 -1.94 -21.52
CA GLY A 801 20.23 -0.73 -21.49
C GLY A 801 19.09 -0.78 -22.49
N ARG A 802 19.38 -1.10 -23.76
CA ARG A 802 18.35 -1.22 -24.81
C ARG A 802 17.38 -2.39 -24.54
N PHE A 803 17.89 -3.52 -24.03
CA PHE A 803 17.03 -4.66 -23.68
C PHE A 803 15.94 -4.24 -22.69
N PHE A 804 16.31 -3.64 -21.54
CA PHE A 804 15.34 -3.23 -20.55
C PHE A 804 14.46 -2.07 -21.02
N GLU A 805 15.00 -1.11 -21.78
CA GLU A 805 14.20 -0.01 -22.35
C GLU A 805 13.07 -0.54 -23.25
N ARG A 806 13.33 -1.56 -24.05
CA ARG A 806 12.34 -2.13 -24.96
C ARG A 806 11.36 -3.08 -24.27
N TRP A 807 11.84 -3.95 -23.39
CA TRP A 807 11.02 -5.00 -22.80
C TRP A 807 10.23 -4.59 -21.57
N ILE A 808 10.75 -3.66 -20.77
CA ILE A 808 10.11 -3.21 -19.52
C ILE A 808 9.37 -1.88 -19.71
N TYR A 809 10.00 -0.92 -20.40
CA TYR A 809 9.44 0.42 -20.55
C TYR A 809 8.73 0.64 -21.90
N GLY A 810 8.89 -0.26 -22.86
CA GLY A 810 8.22 -0.25 -24.15
C GLY A 810 6.93 -1.05 -24.17
N ASP A 811 6.01 -0.65 -25.09
CA ASP A 811 4.69 -1.26 -25.31
C ASP A 811 4.57 -1.95 -26.67
N THR A 812 5.65 -1.96 -27.46
CA THR A 812 5.71 -2.58 -28.78
C THR A 812 6.38 -3.94 -28.74
N LEU A 813 6.19 -4.75 -29.78
CA LEU A 813 6.85 -6.04 -29.97
C LEU A 813 7.73 -6.03 -31.21
N PRO A 814 8.85 -6.79 -31.22
CA PRO A 814 9.68 -6.94 -32.41
C PRO A 814 8.89 -7.55 -33.54
N GLN A 815 9.01 -6.94 -34.75
CA GLN A 815 8.52 -7.45 -35.99
C GLN A 815 9.71 -7.96 -36.80
N VAL A 816 9.81 -9.28 -36.97
CA VAL A 816 11.00 -9.95 -37.50
C VAL A 816 10.65 -10.70 -38.79
N THR A 817 11.34 -10.37 -39.87
CA THR A 817 11.33 -11.17 -41.09
C THR A 817 12.49 -12.16 -41.03
N PHE A 818 12.16 -13.45 -41.13
CA PHE A 818 13.14 -14.53 -41.15
C PHE A 818 13.25 -15.16 -42.53
N THR A 819 14.46 -15.26 -43.03
CA THR A 819 14.76 -15.97 -44.28
C THR A 819 15.97 -16.88 -44.09
N SER A 820 15.97 -18.00 -44.82
CA SER A 820 17.07 -18.96 -44.74
C SER A 820 17.45 -19.44 -46.14
N ARG A 821 18.75 -19.67 -46.37
CA ARG A 821 19.26 -20.30 -47.60
C ARG A 821 20.36 -21.31 -47.21
N LEU A 822 20.53 -22.31 -48.04
CA LEU A 822 21.60 -23.32 -47.90
C LEU A 822 22.77 -22.95 -48.77
N GLU A 823 23.98 -22.95 -48.23
CA GLU A 823 25.24 -22.79 -48.95
C GLU A 823 26.12 -24.03 -48.71
N GLN A 824 26.92 -24.38 -49.68
CA GLN A 824 27.98 -25.39 -49.54
C GLN A 824 29.33 -24.67 -49.50
N LYS A 825 30.09 -24.84 -48.44
CA LYS A 825 31.41 -24.25 -48.25
C LYS A 825 32.37 -25.30 -47.69
N ASP A 826 33.50 -25.48 -48.38
CA ASP A 826 34.55 -26.42 -47.92
C ASP A 826 34.08 -27.87 -47.71
N GLY A 827 33.08 -28.30 -48.51
CA GLY A 827 32.47 -29.63 -48.41
C GLY A 827 31.43 -29.81 -47.27
N ALA A 828 31.15 -28.75 -46.49
CA ALA A 828 30.15 -28.74 -45.45
C ALA A 828 28.89 -27.97 -45.88
N ASP A 829 27.71 -28.51 -45.55
CA ASP A 829 26.44 -27.81 -45.73
C ASP A 829 26.25 -26.79 -44.59
N LEU A 830 26.01 -25.52 -44.97
CA LEU A 830 25.78 -24.40 -44.08
C LEU A 830 24.36 -23.83 -44.35
N ALA A 831 23.61 -23.57 -43.29
CA ALA A 831 22.42 -22.74 -43.36
C ALA A 831 22.82 -21.30 -43.03
N VAL A 832 22.53 -20.39 -43.95
CA VAL A 832 22.62 -18.94 -43.77
C VAL A 832 21.25 -18.46 -43.32
N LEU A 833 21.18 -18.00 -42.06
CA LEU A 833 19.98 -17.54 -41.41
C LEU A 833 20.02 -16.01 -41.38
N ARG A 834 19.00 -15.35 -41.92
CA ARG A 834 18.91 -13.89 -41.91
C ARG A 834 17.67 -13.46 -41.16
N PHE A 835 17.87 -12.60 -40.17
CA PHE A 835 16.82 -11.93 -39.40
C PHE A 835 16.86 -10.44 -39.74
N GLU A 836 15.69 -9.85 -40.04
CA GLU A 836 15.54 -8.43 -40.27
C GLU A 836 14.43 -7.86 -39.41
N GLN A 837 14.77 -6.92 -38.51
CA GLN A 837 13.83 -6.23 -37.63
C GLN A 837 13.29 -4.98 -38.34
N SER A 838 11.96 -4.83 -38.39
CA SER A 838 11.29 -3.60 -38.84
C SER A 838 10.82 -2.78 -37.62
N GLY A 839 10.86 -1.46 -37.71
CA GLY A 839 10.51 -0.54 -36.62
C GLY A 839 11.63 -0.40 -35.57
N GLU A 840 11.29 -0.54 -34.32
CA GLU A 840 12.23 -0.46 -33.20
C GLU A 840 13.12 -1.71 -33.14
N ILE A 841 14.39 -1.53 -32.73
CA ILE A 841 15.36 -2.63 -32.62
C ILE A 841 15.31 -3.18 -31.19
N PHE A 842 15.16 -4.49 -31.10
CA PHE A 842 15.16 -5.26 -29.85
C PHE A 842 16.38 -6.17 -29.77
N ASP A 843 16.80 -6.48 -28.54
CA ASP A 843 17.78 -7.51 -28.24
C ASP A 843 17.06 -8.77 -27.77
N PHE A 844 17.30 -9.90 -28.41
CA PHE A 844 16.76 -11.20 -28.04
C PHE A 844 17.58 -12.35 -28.60
N ALA A 845 17.37 -13.53 -28.06
CA ALA A 845 17.87 -14.78 -28.60
C ALA A 845 16.71 -15.63 -29.11
N VAL A 846 16.83 -16.18 -30.31
CA VAL A 846 15.78 -16.99 -30.96
C VAL A 846 16.29 -18.36 -31.33
N THR A 847 15.48 -19.40 -31.11
CA THR A 847 15.76 -20.76 -31.53
C THR A 847 15.41 -20.93 -33.01
N VAL A 848 16.36 -21.42 -33.80
CA VAL A 848 16.12 -21.91 -35.15
C VAL A 848 16.13 -23.42 -35.13
N THR A 849 15.04 -24.02 -35.58
CA THR A 849 14.85 -25.46 -35.63
C THR A 849 14.98 -25.95 -37.09
N PHE A 850 15.85 -26.92 -37.29
CA PHE A 850 16.07 -27.64 -38.55
C PHE A 850 15.36 -28.98 -38.50
N GLU A 851 14.44 -29.22 -39.41
CA GLU A 851 13.73 -30.51 -39.55
C GLU A 851 14.24 -31.23 -40.78
N TYR A 852 14.68 -32.46 -40.60
CA TYR A 852 15.26 -33.29 -41.65
C TYR A 852 14.24 -34.24 -42.27
N PRO A 853 14.51 -34.84 -43.44
CA PRO A 853 13.61 -35.77 -44.10
C PRO A 853 13.26 -37.05 -43.30
N ASP A 854 14.14 -37.44 -42.39
CA ASP A 854 13.94 -38.58 -41.44
C ASP A 854 13.10 -38.18 -40.19
N ASN A 855 12.49 -37.01 -40.20
CA ASN A 855 11.77 -36.41 -39.08
C ASN A 855 12.64 -36.10 -37.82
N SER A 856 13.98 -36.24 -37.92
CA SER A 856 14.85 -35.76 -36.86
C SER A 856 14.89 -34.22 -36.86
N THR A 857 15.14 -33.61 -35.68
CA THR A 857 15.28 -32.18 -35.50
C THR A 857 16.57 -31.83 -34.81
N THR A 858 17.21 -30.77 -35.26
CA THR A 858 18.30 -30.09 -34.53
C THR A 858 17.93 -28.63 -34.34
N SER A 859 18.49 -27.98 -33.36
CA SER A 859 18.24 -26.56 -33.13
C SER A 859 19.50 -25.83 -32.72
N THR A 860 19.53 -24.55 -33.05
CA THR A 860 20.55 -23.60 -32.61
C THR A 860 19.90 -22.33 -32.08
N VAL A 861 20.60 -21.57 -31.24
CA VAL A 861 20.16 -20.28 -30.73
C VAL A 861 20.96 -19.18 -31.43
N VAL A 862 20.27 -18.20 -32.02
CA VAL A 862 20.87 -17.03 -32.65
C VAL A 862 20.53 -15.80 -31.84
N LYS A 863 21.54 -14.99 -31.49
CA LYS A 863 21.34 -13.68 -30.86
C LYS A 863 21.07 -12.64 -31.95
N VAL A 864 19.97 -11.91 -31.81
CA VAL A 864 19.52 -10.86 -32.75
C VAL A 864 19.52 -9.55 -31.99
N THR A 865 20.55 -8.73 -32.24
CA THR A 865 20.80 -7.47 -31.53
C THR A 865 20.87 -6.26 -32.46
N ASP A 866 20.77 -6.49 -33.78
CA ASP A 866 20.86 -5.45 -34.78
C ASP A 866 19.66 -5.50 -35.73
N ARG A 867 19.49 -4.47 -36.57
CA ARG A 867 18.44 -4.38 -37.58
C ARG A 867 18.47 -5.57 -38.53
N VAL A 868 19.68 -6.00 -38.93
CA VAL A 868 19.89 -7.17 -39.76
C VAL A 868 20.98 -8.03 -39.16
N VAL A 869 20.68 -9.30 -38.89
CA VAL A 869 21.64 -10.27 -38.37
C VAL A 869 21.69 -11.47 -39.32
N GLU A 870 22.89 -11.82 -39.79
CA GLU A 870 23.14 -13.06 -40.52
C GLU A 870 23.99 -14.02 -39.71
N ALA A 871 23.53 -15.25 -39.55
CA ALA A 871 24.27 -16.33 -38.90
C ALA A 871 24.46 -17.51 -39.85
N ARG A 872 25.70 -18.05 -39.85
CA ARG A 872 26.02 -19.27 -40.60
C ARG A 872 26.12 -20.43 -39.67
N VAL A 873 25.31 -21.43 -39.86
CA VAL A 873 25.19 -22.60 -38.96
C VAL A 873 25.45 -23.89 -39.72
N PRO A 874 26.39 -24.74 -39.29
CA PRO A 874 26.58 -26.05 -39.88
C PRO A 874 25.34 -26.92 -39.72
N VAL A 875 24.91 -27.61 -40.80
CA VAL A 875 23.77 -28.51 -40.78
C VAL A 875 24.17 -29.94 -41.22
N LYS A 876 23.47 -30.95 -40.73
CA LYS A 876 23.69 -32.33 -41.07
C LYS A 876 22.91 -32.71 -42.36
N GLY A 877 23.40 -32.28 -43.52
CA GLY A 877 22.71 -32.45 -44.78
C GLY A 877 21.61 -31.38 -45.02
N ARG A 878 20.67 -31.65 -45.99
CA ARG A 878 19.64 -30.68 -46.34
C ARG A 878 18.39 -30.79 -45.47
N PRO A 879 18.09 -29.81 -44.57
CA PRO A 879 16.85 -29.81 -43.82
C PRO A 879 15.63 -29.65 -44.80
N ARG A 880 14.53 -30.33 -44.46
CA ARG A 880 13.25 -30.18 -45.16
C ARG A 880 12.59 -28.84 -44.82
N ARG A 881 12.78 -28.40 -43.58
CA ARG A 881 12.17 -27.18 -43.06
C ARG A 881 13.11 -26.49 -42.10
N ILE A 882 13.14 -25.18 -42.10
CA ILE A 882 13.89 -24.33 -41.15
C ILE A 882 12.93 -23.32 -40.57
N ASP A 883 12.69 -23.36 -39.26
CA ASP A 883 11.75 -22.50 -38.57
C ASP A 883 12.45 -21.67 -37.48
N ALA A 884 12.15 -20.38 -37.43
CA ALA A 884 12.54 -19.54 -36.30
C ALA A 884 11.42 -19.50 -35.24
N ASN A 885 11.81 -19.50 -33.96
CA ASN A 885 10.91 -19.39 -32.79
C ASN A 885 9.79 -20.45 -32.73
N ARG A 886 10.04 -21.65 -33.25
CA ARG A 886 9.08 -22.77 -33.20
C ARG A 886 8.75 -23.19 -31.77
N ASP A 887 9.68 -23.04 -30.87
CA ASP A 887 9.53 -23.28 -29.43
C ASP A 887 8.73 -22.20 -28.69
N GLN A 888 8.45 -21.07 -29.36
CA GLN A 888 7.78 -19.89 -28.79
C GLN A 888 8.47 -19.35 -27.52
N ALA A 889 9.79 -19.48 -27.46
CA ALA A 889 10.59 -19.04 -26.31
C ALA A 889 10.96 -17.54 -26.37
N THR A 890 10.56 -16.84 -27.43
CA THR A 890 10.81 -15.40 -27.62
C THR A 890 9.48 -14.69 -27.93
N VAL A 891 9.24 -13.59 -27.21
CA VAL A 891 8.07 -12.73 -27.46
C VAL A 891 8.32 -11.91 -28.72
N GLY A 892 7.40 -11.93 -29.69
CA GLY A 892 7.54 -11.20 -30.95
C GLY A 892 6.74 -11.82 -32.09
N VAL A 893 6.67 -11.10 -33.20
CA VAL A 893 6.01 -11.54 -34.41
C VAL A 893 7.08 -11.94 -35.43
N PHE A 894 7.14 -13.22 -35.78
CA PHE A 894 8.09 -13.78 -36.74
C PHE A 894 7.35 -14.17 -38.03
N ARG A 895 7.82 -13.69 -39.16
CA ARG A 895 7.25 -13.91 -40.49
C ARG A 895 8.26 -14.48 -41.48
#